data_f5024d6ee486f4ef44d7e03ee1f1f08d
#
_entry.id   f5024d6ee486f4ef44d7e03ee1f1f08d
#
_cell.length_a   1.000
_cell.length_b   1.000
_cell.length_c   1.000
_cell.angle_alpha   90.00
_cell.angle_beta   90.00
_cell.angle_gamma   90.00
#
_symmetry.space_group_name_H-M   'P 1'
#
loop_
_entity.id
_entity.type
_entity.pdbx_description
1 polymer ?
#
loop_
_entity_poly.entity_id
_entity_poly.type
_entity_poly.pdbx_seq_one_letter_code
_entity_poly.pdbx_strand_id
1 'polypeptide(L)'
;MRRFVLPLLLAVAACAGPAHDSVKTTFQTSVEWRPTLDNRADVAIIYGTISPESLQERLQSWRERGYQTHYMTGIAWGAYQDYFTGEWDGRWHLDEGQVEANGDTIWHGKLIPYIVPTQNYLKYFKEKHIKPVIDAGVDHIFLEEPEFWARAGYSDAFKREWEAFYGSPWRPQDESPEATYLSQKLKYHLYYRALDETFSYAKEYGRSLGRDVKCYVPTHSLINYTKWQIVSPEASLASMNSMDGYIAQVWTGTSRSPNYYRGVLKERVFESAFLEYGCMASMTAPTGRTLWFLTDPIEDGVRDWEDYKRNYQATFTAQLLYPQVDQYEIMPWPSRIYERLYPVSPGSSEKSRIPADFASMMQVMTNALQQMPKGPEIPPRYAILMSNSLMFQNEDPYLSNFFGLAMPVLKEGHRVGMVHMENLGYKKALYGVGVLLMTYSNMKPMDPESHKYLADWVQGGGKLLYCGTDTDPFQTVQEWWNTGENHYAAPADHLFELMGIEAGAPAGRYRYGKGQVFLLRQDPQDFVLTDGGEKELLAAMDSLTGTRRIQPLRVIRGPYRIVAVLDEESRPMRPHEEEGHLIDLYDPELPVCSRRYVAPGTQALFYDIEKAGKAPQILAAASRAYEEKQEKNRFSYVCKGPADTWNVTRILLPAPPVQVLVNGEALQAPWDEASKTCFLRFPNSPDGVDVKIEW
;
A
#
# COMPACT_ATOMS: atom_id res chain seq x y z
N MET A 1 31.84 -7.75 67.32
CA MET A 1 32.03 -7.08 66.02
C MET A 1 31.56 -7.99 64.92
N ARG A 2 30.33 -7.80 64.43
CA ARG A 2 29.79 -8.49 63.24
C ARG A 2 29.70 -7.47 62.12
N ARG A 3 30.50 -7.66 61.07
CA ARG A 3 30.46 -6.86 59.84
C ARG A 3 29.28 -7.32 58.98
N PHE A 4 28.33 -6.41 58.74
CA PHE A 4 27.31 -6.58 57.71
C PHE A 4 27.91 -6.21 56.35
N VAL A 5 27.90 -7.15 55.42
CA VAL A 5 28.18 -6.90 54.01
C VAL A 5 26.84 -6.70 53.32
N LEU A 6 26.62 -5.51 52.79
CA LEU A 6 25.44 -5.15 51.98
C LEU A 6 25.72 -5.54 50.52
N PRO A 7 24.87 -6.34 49.85
CA PRO A 7 25.05 -6.58 48.43
C PRO A 7 24.55 -5.38 47.62
N LEU A 8 25.44 -4.84 46.80
CA LEU A 8 25.13 -3.80 45.81
C LEU A 8 24.30 -4.45 44.68
N LEU A 9 23.01 -4.18 44.65
CA LEU A 9 22.15 -4.50 43.53
C LEU A 9 22.45 -3.49 42.40
N LEU A 10 23.14 -3.93 41.33
CA LEU A 10 23.20 -3.21 40.08
C LEU A 10 21.82 -3.30 39.44
N ALA A 11 21.08 -2.21 39.45
CA ALA A 11 19.89 -2.03 38.62
C ALA A 11 20.36 -1.84 37.17
N VAL A 12 20.23 -2.88 36.36
CA VAL A 12 20.28 -2.75 34.90
C VAL A 12 19.04 -1.95 34.52
N ALA A 13 19.21 -0.69 34.18
CA ALA A 13 18.17 0.09 33.54
C ALA A 13 17.93 -0.52 32.15
N ALA A 14 16.91 -1.33 32.03
CA ALA A 14 16.35 -1.69 30.73
C ALA A 14 15.90 -0.39 30.08
N CYS A 15 16.59 0.05 29.02
CA CYS A 15 16.07 1.08 28.14
C CYS A 15 14.76 0.54 27.56
N ALA A 16 13.63 0.99 28.10
CA ALA A 16 12.34 0.79 27.47
C ALA A 16 12.42 1.43 26.09
N GLY A 17 12.33 0.63 25.03
CA GLY A 17 12.14 1.15 23.68
C GLY A 17 10.88 2.04 23.63
N PRO A 18 10.74 2.91 22.64
CA PRO A 18 9.57 3.76 22.50
C PRO A 18 8.30 2.91 22.50
N ALA A 19 7.23 3.41 23.13
CA ALA A 19 5.95 2.74 23.19
C ALA A 19 5.46 2.43 21.76
N HIS A 20 4.81 1.29 21.56
CA HIS A 20 4.33 0.79 20.25
C HIS A 20 3.57 1.82 19.40
N ASP A 21 2.92 2.80 20.02
CA ASP A 21 2.15 3.86 19.35
C ASP A 21 3.04 4.91 18.63
N SER A 22 4.36 4.83 18.73
CA SER A 22 5.30 5.79 18.13
C SER A 22 6.00 5.29 16.87
N VAL A 23 5.77 4.03 16.44
CA VAL A 23 6.39 3.47 15.23
C VAL A 23 5.78 4.09 13.99
N LYS A 24 6.62 4.73 13.17
CA LYS A 24 6.20 5.37 11.91
C LYS A 24 6.80 4.72 10.68
N THR A 25 8.01 4.18 10.77
CA THR A 25 8.72 3.66 9.60
C THR A 25 9.27 2.26 9.84
N THR A 26 9.16 1.45 8.81
CA THR A 26 9.68 0.09 8.77
C THR A 26 10.38 -0.18 7.44
N PHE A 27 11.10 -1.28 7.37
CA PHE A 27 11.61 -1.87 6.15
C PHE A 27 11.77 -3.38 6.34
N GLN A 28 11.79 -4.14 5.25
CA GLN A 28 12.01 -5.59 5.31
C GLN A 28 13.44 -5.95 4.87
N THR A 29 13.99 -6.99 5.48
CA THR A 29 15.34 -7.49 5.17
C THR A 29 15.47 -8.97 5.50
N SER A 30 16.24 -9.71 4.68
CA SER A 30 16.56 -11.12 4.92
C SER A 30 17.97 -11.33 5.47
N VAL A 31 18.72 -10.25 5.72
CA VAL A 31 20.13 -10.30 6.13
C VAL A 31 20.34 -9.66 7.50
N GLU A 32 21.47 -9.94 8.12
CA GLU A 32 21.95 -9.25 9.30
C GLU A 32 22.25 -7.79 9.00
N TRP A 33 22.31 -6.98 10.08
CA TRP A 33 22.67 -5.58 9.97
C TRP A 33 24.04 -5.39 9.30
N ARG A 34 24.09 -4.40 8.42
CA ARG A 34 25.33 -3.91 7.80
C ARG A 34 25.31 -2.37 7.76
N PRO A 35 26.48 -1.72 7.82
CA PRO A 35 26.57 -0.26 7.80
C PRO A 35 25.85 0.41 6.63
N THR A 36 25.89 -0.21 5.46
CA THR A 36 25.24 0.27 4.23
C THR A 36 23.72 0.17 4.24
N LEU A 37 23.14 -0.66 5.13
CA LEU A 37 21.70 -0.90 5.21
C LEU A 37 21.03 -0.12 6.36
N ASP A 38 21.81 0.64 7.14
CA ASP A 38 21.33 1.36 8.32
C ASP A 38 20.54 2.62 7.94
N ASN A 39 19.30 2.44 7.50
CA ASN A 39 18.39 3.50 7.04
C ASN A 39 17.69 4.26 8.19
N ARG A 40 17.94 3.87 9.44
CA ARG A 40 17.37 4.49 10.65
C ARG A 40 15.84 4.51 10.73
N ALA A 41 15.15 3.55 10.07
CA ALA A 41 13.75 3.30 10.36
C ALA A 41 13.54 2.83 11.81
N ASP A 42 12.31 2.84 12.30
CA ASP A 42 12.01 2.41 13.68
C ASP A 42 12.08 0.89 13.83
N VAL A 43 11.70 0.15 12.77
CA VAL A 43 11.56 -1.31 12.78
C VAL A 43 12.28 -1.94 11.60
N ALA A 44 13.01 -3.03 11.87
CA ALA A 44 13.49 -3.98 10.87
C ALA A 44 12.56 -5.21 10.86
N ILE A 45 11.89 -5.46 9.74
CA ILE A 45 11.07 -6.65 9.52
C ILE A 45 11.97 -7.74 8.95
N ILE A 46 12.24 -8.78 9.74
CA ILE A 46 13.11 -9.89 9.33
C ILE A 46 12.32 -10.89 8.50
N TYR A 47 12.76 -11.09 7.27
CA TYR A 47 12.05 -11.91 6.29
C TYR A 47 12.53 -13.37 6.28
N GLY A 48 11.58 -14.28 6.39
CA GLY A 48 11.76 -15.72 6.25
C GLY A 48 12.49 -16.39 7.39
N THR A 49 12.22 -17.69 7.58
CA THR A 49 12.91 -18.57 8.52
C THR A 49 13.74 -19.57 7.72
N ILE A 50 15.06 -19.43 7.73
CA ILE A 50 15.98 -20.42 7.15
C ILE A 50 16.21 -21.54 8.18
N SER A 51 16.60 -21.17 9.39
CA SER A 51 16.62 -21.99 10.59
C SER A 51 16.32 -21.13 11.82
N PRO A 52 15.92 -21.71 12.96
CA PRO A 52 15.72 -20.97 14.20
C PRO A 52 16.95 -20.17 14.63
N GLU A 53 18.15 -20.73 14.49
CA GLU A 53 19.43 -20.12 14.84
C GLU A 53 19.69 -18.89 13.95
N SER A 54 19.59 -19.04 12.63
CA SER A 54 19.75 -17.94 11.67
C SER A 54 18.72 -16.83 11.86
N LEU A 55 17.49 -17.16 12.22
CA LEU A 55 16.48 -16.16 12.58
C LEU A 55 16.89 -15.36 13.81
N GLN A 56 17.37 -16.06 14.87
CA GLN A 56 17.79 -15.42 16.11
C GLN A 56 19.00 -14.50 15.88
N GLU A 57 19.99 -14.90 15.10
CA GLU A 57 21.16 -14.10 14.74
C GLU A 57 20.75 -12.82 14.02
N ARG A 58 19.90 -12.91 13.01
CA ARG A 58 19.39 -11.76 12.26
C ARG A 58 18.59 -10.81 13.15
N LEU A 59 17.68 -11.32 13.97
CA LEU A 59 16.92 -10.50 14.94
C LEU A 59 17.85 -9.76 15.89
N GLN A 60 18.85 -10.46 16.44
CA GLN A 60 19.77 -9.89 17.42
C GLN A 60 20.65 -8.81 16.79
N SER A 61 21.17 -9.02 15.57
CA SER A 61 22.05 -8.06 14.91
C SER A 61 21.39 -6.69 14.70
N TRP A 62 20.09 -6.65 14.39
CA TRP A 62 19.32 -5.42 14.26
C TRP A 62 18.95 -4.82 15.62
N ARG A 63 18.58 -5.64 16.62
CA ARG A 63 18.27 -5.19 17.99
C ARG A 63 19.45 -4.48 18.64
N GLU A 64 20.67 -4.96 18.46
CA GLU A 64 21.90 -4.35 18.96
C GLU A 64 22.17 -2.95 18.42
N ARG A 65 21.57 -2.61 17.26
CA ARG A 65 21.62 -1.29 16.65
C ARG A 65 20.44 -0.38 17.02
N GLY A 66 19.55 -0.86 17.91
CA GLY A 66 18.43 -0.09 18.45
C GLY A 66 17.15 -0.17 17.63
N TYR A 67 17.05 -1.09 16.67
CA TYR A 67 15.82 -1.35 15.94
C TYR A 67 14.86 -2.22 16.75
N GLN A 68 13.57 -1.94 16.66
CA GLN A 68 12.56 -2.96 16.94
C GLN A 68 12.60 -4.00 15.82
N THR A 69 12.28 -5.26 16.15
CA THR A 69 12.29 -6.33 15.14
C THR A 69 10.95 -7.00 15.03
N HIS A 70 10.44 -7.09 13.82
CA HIS A 70 9.25 -7.83 13.45
C HIS A 70 9.63 -8.99 12.52
N TYR A 71 8.65 -9.83 12.15
CA TYR A 71 8.87 -10.95 11.23
C TYR A 71 7.88 -10.95 10.09
N MET A 72 8.35 -11.30 8.88
CA MET A 72 7.53 -11.46 7.69
C MET A 72 7.91 -12.73 6.93
N THR A 73 6.92 -13.38 6.32
CA THR A 73 7.12 -14.45 5.32
C THR A 73 5.90 -14.56 4.42
N GLY A 74 6.05 -15.11 3.22
CA GLY A 74 4.92 -15.40 2.34
C GLY A 74 4.06 -16.53 2.89
N ILE A 75 2.73 -16.42 2.75
CA ILE A 75 1.81 -17.53 3.06
C ILE A 75 1.53 -18.39 1.84
N ALA A 76 1.66 -17.83 0.66
CA ALA A 76 1.41 -18.51 -0.62
C ALA A 76 2.68 -19.08 -1.25
N TRP A 77 3.84 -18.67 -0.79
CA TRP A 77 5.13 -19.05 -1.32
C TRP A 77 6.23 -18.78 -0.28
N GLY A 78 7.38 -19.45 -0.41
CA GLY A 78 8.50 -19.24 0.49
C GLY A 78 9.54 -20.36 0.36
N ALA A 79 10.60 -20.28 1.17
CA ALA A 79 11.67 -21.28 1.22
C ALA A 79 11.21 -22.54 2.02
N TYR A 80 10.21 -23.25 1.49
CA TYR A 80 9.54 -24.38 2.12
C TYR A 80 9.92 -25.72 1.45
N GLN A 81 11.19 -25.83 1.01
CA GLN A 81 11.69 -27.01 0.32
C GLN A 81 11.60 -28.27 1.17
N ASP A 82 11.84 -28.18 2.48
CA ASP A 82 11.70 -29.29 3.43
C ASP A 82 10.28 -29.88 3.47
N TYR A 83 9.26 -29.06 3.27
CA TYR A 83 7.88 -29.51 3.09
C TYR A 83 7.70 -30.24 1.77
N PHE A 84 8.09 -29.61 0.66
CA PHE A 84 7.85 -30.17 -0.68
C PHE A 84 8.64 -31.45 -0.94
N THR A 85 9.86 -31.58 -0.39
CA THR A 85 10.75 -32.73 -0.60
C THR A 85 10.56 -33.86 0.42
N GLY A 86 9.65 -33.68 1.37
CA GLY A 86 9.31 -34.70 2.37
C GLY A 86 10.27 -34.78 3.54
N GLU A 87 11.14 -33.83 3.74
CA GLU A 87 12.05 -33.79 4.92
C GLU A 87 11.27 -33.55 6.22
N TRP A 88 10.10 -32.90 6.14
CA TRP A 88 9.28 -32.63 7.32
C TRP A 88 8.58 -33.84 7.90
N ASP A 89 7.90 -34.67 7.05
CA ASP A 89 7.04 -35.77 7.50
C ASP A 89 7.23 -37.07 6.73
N GLY A 90 8.24 -37.15 5.83
CA GLY A 90 8.52 -38.30 5.00
C GLY A 90 7.67 -38.42 3.73
N ARG A 91 6.81 -37.49 3.44
CA ARG A 91 5.94 -37.47 2.25
C ARG A 91 6.27 -36.27 1.34
N TRP A 92 6.32 -36.49 0.05
CA TRP A 92 6.41 -35.44 -0.96
C TRP A 92 5.09 -34.68 -1.07
N HIS A 93 5.15 -33.34 -1.08
CA HIS A 93 3.98 -32.46 -1.14
C HIS A 93 3.93 -31.56 -2.39
N LEU A 94 4.63 -31.90 -3.45
CA LEU A 94 4.56 -31.16 -4.72
C LEU A 94 3.17 -31.19 -5.35
N ASP A 95 2.32 -32.18 -5.02
CA ASP A 95 0.92 -32.26 -5.38
C ASP A 95 0.06 -31.12 -4.76
N GLU A 96 0.58 -30.42 -3.76
CA GLU A 96 -0.04 -29.25 -3.13
C GLU A 96 0.42 -27.92 -3.74
N GLY A 97 1.22 -27.95 -4.80
CA GLY A 97 1.55 -26.77 -5.60
C GLY A 97 0.35 -26.28 -6.41
N GLN A 98 0.35 -24.97 -6.75
CA GLN A 98 -0.59 -24.42 -7.71
C GLN A 98 -0.19 -24.87 -9.13
N VAL A 99 -1.13 -25.49 -9.85
CA VAL A 99 -0.88 -26.14 -11.16
C VAL A 99 -1.87 -25.59 -12.19
N GLU A 100 -1.37 -25.30 -13.39
CA GLU A 100 -2.13 -24.86 -14.56
C GLU A 100 -2.79 -26.02 -15.31
N ALA A 101 -3.65 -25.72 -16.28
CA ALA A 101 -4.36 -26.72 -17.11
C ALA A 101 -3.44 -27.65 -17.91
N ASN A 102 -2.24 -27.19 -18.29
CA ASN A 102 -1.24 -27.98 -18.99
C ASN A 102 -0.42 -28.90 -18.06
N GLY A 103 -0.67 -28.85 -16.74
CA GLY A 103 0.05 -29.62 -15.72
C GLY A 103 1.30 -28.92 -15.17
N ASP A 104 1.64 -27.73 -15.62
CA ASP A 104 2.80 -26.99 -15.16
C ASP A 104 2.55 -26.38 -13.77
N THR A 105 3.53 -26.52 -12.89
CA THR A 105 3.54 -25.85 -11.58
C THR A 105 3.85 -24.37 -11.74
N ILE A 106 3.12 -23.52 -11.03
CA ILE A 106 3.39 -22.08 -10.99
C ILE A 106 4.45 -21.78 -9.94
N TRP A 107 5.54 -21.16 -10.36
CA TRP A 107 6.70 -20.86 -9.53
C TRP A 107 6.82 -19.37 -9.23
N HIS A 108 6.96 -19.01 -7.96
CA HIS A 108 7.37 -17.67 -7.55
C HIS A 108 8.85 -17.40 -7.87
N GLY A 109 9.67 -18.41 -7.68
CA GLY A 109 11.11 -18.38 -7.95
C GLY A 109 11.67 -19.78 -8.16
N LYS A 110 12.98 -19.89 -8.30
CA LYS A 110 13.63 -21.20 -8.51
C LYS A 110 13.34 -22.11 -7.32
N LEU A 111 12.65 -23.23 -7.57
CA LEU A 111 12.25 -24.24 -6.57
C LEU A 111 11.33 -23.67 -5.46
N ILE A 112 10.60 -22.61 -5.74
CA ILE A 112 9.63 -22.01 -4.82
C ILE A 112 8.26 -22.03 -5.54
N PRO A 113 7.45 -23.11 -5.40
CA PRO A 113 6.11 -23.15 -5.97
C PRO A 113 5.14 -22.28 -5.17
N TYR A 114 4.12 -21.74 -5.84
CA TYR A 114 2.93 -21.27 -5.14
C TYR A 114 2.14 -22.44 -4.59
N ILE A 115 1.51 -22.28 -3.45
CA ILE A 115 0.92 -23.35 -2.64
C ILE A 115 -0.60 -23.31 -2.68
N VAL A 116 -1.23 -24.48 -2.72
CA VAL A 116 -2.63 -24.67 -2.33
C VAL A 116 -2.65 -24.82 -0.81
N PRO A 117 -3.26 -23.92 -0.02
CA PRO A 117 -3.17 -23.95 1.43
C PRO A 117 -4.09 -25.03 2.04
N THR A 118 -3.63 -26.28 1.96
CA THR A 118 -4.27 -27.44 2.57
C THR A 118 -4.09 -27.45 4.09
N GLN A 119 -4.88 -28.25 4.80
CA GLN A 119 -4.69 -28.44 6.26
C GLN A 119 -3.30 -28.99 6.61
N ASN A 120 -2.74 -29.80 5.74
CA ASN A 120 -1.40 -30.36 5.90
C ASN A 120 -0.32 -29.29 5.84
N TYR A 121 -0.40 -28.43 4.82
CA TYR A 121 0.47 -27.26 4.72
C TYR A 121 0.30 -26.31 5.91
N LEU A 122 -0.92 -26.03 6.35
CA LEU A 122 -1.15 -25.14 7.49
C LEU A 122 -0.56 -25.70 8.81
N LYS A 123 -0.58 -27.01 8.98
CA LYS A 123 0.08 -27.66 10.13
C LYS A 123 1.59 -27.43 10.08
N TYR A 124 2.22 -27.73 8.94
CA TYR A 124 3.66 -27.48 8.71
C TYR A 124 4.01 -26.01 8.98
N PHE A 125 3.26 -25.10 8.39
CA PHE A 125 3.53 -23.67 8.47
C PHE A 125 3.47 -23.13 9.91
N LYS A 126 2.48 -23.54 10.68
CA LYS A 126 2.36 -23.21 12.12
C LYS A 126 3.54 -23.72 12.93
N GLU A 127 3.98 -24.98 12.68
CA GLU A 127 5.06 -25.61 13.42
C GLU A 127 6.46 -25.07 13.06
N LYS A 128 6.71 -24.79 11.79
CA LYS A 128 8.04 -24.43 11.27
C LYS A 128 8.28 -22.92 11.12
N HIS A 129 7.22 -22.13 10.88
CA HIS A 129 7.38 -20.71 10.56
C HIS A 129 6.71 -19.78 11.57
N ILE A 130 5.71 -20.22 12.32
CA ILE A 130 5.03 -19.35 13.29
C ILE A 130 5.54 -19.58 14.71
N LYS A 131 5.53 -20.83 15.16
CA LYS A 131 5.96 -21.18 16.52
C LYS A 131 7.40 -20.72 16.82
N PRO A 132 8.42 -21.02 16.00
CA PRO A 132 9.81 -20.61 16.29
C PRO A 132 9.98 -19.08 16.34
N VAL A 133 9.21 -18.33 15.57
CA VAL A 133 9.23 -16.86 15.54
C VAL A 133 8.73 -16.29 16.86
N ILE A 134 7.62 -16.81 17.38
CA ILE A 134 7.09 -16.40 18.68
C ILE A 134 8.07 -16.81 19.80
N ASP A 135 8.65 -18.01 19.74
CA ASP A 135 9.66 -18.47 20.69
C ASP A 135 10.93 -17.58 20.69
N ALA A 136 11.31 -17.03 19.52
CA ALA A 136 12.41 -16.06 19.36
C ALA A 136 12.12 -14.64 19.88
N GLY A 137 10.95 -14.44 20.49
CA GLY A 137 10.63 -13.16 21.11
C GLY A 137 10.03 -12.12 20.15
N VAL A 138 9.44 -12.52 19.01
CA VAL A 138 8.75 -11.63 18.08
C VAL A 138 7.25 -11.63 18.35
N ASP A 139 6.63 -10.44 18.37
CA ASP A 139 5.19 -10.23 18.65
C ASP A 139 4.42 -9.66 17.48
N HIS A 140 5.09 -9.30 16.39
CA HIS A 140 4.48 -8.76 15.18
C HIS A 140 4.82 -9.66 14.01
N ILE A 141 3.79 -10.33 13.47
CA ILE A 141 3.92 -11.33 12.41
C ILE A 141 3.16 -10.82 11.19
N PHE A 142 3.86 -10.81 10.06
CA PHE A 142 3.34 -10.40 8.76
C PHE A 142 3.32 -11.63 7.85
N LEU A 143 2.14 -11.98 7.32
CA LEU A 143 1.97 -13.02 6.33
C LEU A 143 1.66 -12.37 4.99
N GLU A 144 2.67 -12.37 4.13
CA GLU A 144 2.68 -11.64 2.87
C GLU A 144 1.97 -12.42 1.76
N GLU A 145 1.30 -11.67 0.90
CA GLU A 145 0.82 -12.09 -0.41
C GLU A 145 0.04 -13.43 -0.41
N PRO A 146 -1.20 -13.42 0.11
CA PRO A 146 -2.10 -14.59 0.06
C PRO A 146 -2.62 -14.80 -1.37
N GLU A 147 -1.76 -15.23 -2.28
CA GLU A 147 -1.92 -15.21 -3.73
C GLU A 147 -2.31 -16.57 -4.28
N PHE A 148 -3.49 -16.65 -4.89
CA PHE A 148 -3.86 -17.77 -5.72
C PHE A 148 -3.99 -17.31 -7.18
N TRP A 149 -3.15 -17.85 -8.05
CA TRP A 149 -3.20 -17.49 -9.48
C TRP A 149 -4.52 -17.95 -10.11
N ALA A 150 -5.18 -17.07 -10.82
CA ALA A 150 -6.48 -17.37 -11.46
C ALA A 150 -6.39 -18.53 -12.45
N ARG A 151 -5.26 -18.67 -13.16
CA ARG A 151 -4.99 -19.76 -14.10
C ARG A 151 -4.67 -21.11 -13.43
N ALA A 152 -4.38 -21.14 -12.13
CA ALA A 152 -4.20 -22.36 -11.35
C ALA A 152 -5.55 -23.03 -11.04
N GLY A 153 -5.51 -24.20 -10.40
CA GLY A 153 -6.71 -24.92 -9.97
C GLY A 153 -6.83 -26.34 -10.51
N TYR A 154 -5.73 -26.89 -11.04
CA TYR A 154 -5.70 -28.22 -11.67
C TYR A 154 -4.93 -29.27 -10.87
N SER A 155 -4.28 -28.90 -9.76
CA SER A 155 -3.61 -29.85 -8.87
C SER A 155 -4.62 -30.77 -8.15
N ASP A 156 -4.18 -31.98 -7.78
CA ASP A 156 -5.04 -32.91 -7.06
C ASP A 156 -5.44 -32.37 -5.68
N ALA A 157 -4.59 -31.58 -5.06
CA ALA A 157 -4.92 -30.88 -3.81
C ALA A 157 -6.10 -29.92 -4.00
N PHE A 158 -6.08 -29.09 -5.05
CA PHE A 158 -7.16 -28.17 -5.34
C PHE A 158 -8.48 -28.89 -5.65
N LYS A 159 -8.43 -30.01 -6.41
CA LYS A 159 -9.61 -30.82 -6.71
C LYS A 159 -10.24 -31.39 -5.44
N ARG A 160 -9.43 -31.88 -4.49
CA ARG A 160 -9.92 -32.34 -3.18
C ARG A 160 -10.55 -31.20 -2.36
N GLU A 161 -9.96 -30.01 -2.37
CA GLU A 161 -10.54 -28.82 -1.69
C GLU A 161 -11.87 -28.40 -2.34
N TRP A 162 -11.98 -28.48 -3.68
CA TRP A 162 -13.24 -28.23 -4.40
C TRP A 162 -14.33 -29.20 -3.97
N GLU A 163 -14.07 -30.51 -3.98
CA GLU A 163 -15.03 -31.52 -3.58
C GLU A 163 -15.47 -31.36 -2.12
N ALA A 164 -14.53 -31.01 -1.26
CA ALA A 164 -14.82 -30.73 0.15
C ALA A 164 -15.69 -29.47 0.36
N PHE A 165 -15.46 -28.42 -0.45
CA PHE A 165 -16.16 -27.14 -0.31
C PHE A 165 -17.55 -27.15 -0.96
N TYR A 166 -17.65 -27.67 -2.20
CA TYR A 166 -18.89 -27.65 -2.96
C TYR A 166 -19.74 -28.94 -2.81
N GLY A 167 -19.17 -30.02 -2.29
CA GLY A 167 -19.85 -31.32 -2.22
C GLY A 167 -20.16 -31.94 -3.59
N SER A 168 -19.46 -31.53 -4.63
CA SER A 168 -19.65 -31.97 -6.02
C SER A 168 -18.30 -32.24 -6.68
N PRO A 169 -18.24 -33.07 -7.75
CA PRO A 169 -17.01 -33.30 -8.49
C PRO A 169 -16.41 -31.99 -9.02
N TRP A 170 -15.07 -31.93 -9.02
CA TRP A 170 -14.34 -30.83 -9.59
C TRP A 170 -14.64 -30.64 -11.07
N ARG A 171 -14.71 -29.38 -11.51
CA ARG A 171 -14.90 -28.97 -12.91
C ARG A 171 -13.73 -28.11 -13.36
N PRO A 172 -13.20 -28.32 -14.59
CA PRO A 172 -12.21 -27.41 -15.18
C PRO A 172 -12.76 -25.99 -15.23
N GLN A 173 -11.98 -25.02 -14.80
CA GLN A 173 -12.47 -23.63 -14.73
C GLN A 173 -12.72 -22.99 -16.10
N ASP A 174 -12.07 -23.48 -17.15
CA ASP A 174 -12.25 -23.05 -18.55
C ASP A 174 -13.46 -23.68 -19.25
N GLU A 175 -14.20 -24.55 -18.56
CA GLU A 175 -15.42 -25.20 -19.11
C GLU A 175 -16.56 -24.20 -19.33
N SER A 176 -16.71 -23.23 -18.42
CA SER A 176 -17.79 -22.24 -18.48
C SER A 176 -17.50 -21.03 -17.55
N PRO A 177 -18.16 -19.87 -17.75
CA PRO A 177 -18.11 -18.74 -16.85
C PRO A 177 -18.44 -19.11 -15.39
N GLU A 178 -19.41 -20.01 -15.20
CA GLU A 178 -19.75 -20.51 -13.86
C GLU A 178 -18.59 -21.29 -13.22
N ALA A 179 -17.95 -22.20 -13.96
CA ALA A 179 -16.81 -22.95 -13.45
C ALA A 179 -15.63 -22.02 -13.13
N THR A 180 -15.38 -21.01 -13.97
CA THR A 180 -14.41 -19.94 -13.67
C THR A 180 -14.74 -19.26 -12.36
N TYR A 181 -15.94 -18.73 -12.21
CA TYR A 181 -16.37 -17.98 -11.01
C TYR A 181 -16.25 -18.81 -9.74
N LEU A 182 -16.75 -20.04 -9.75
CA LEU A 182 -16.69 -20.95 -8.60
C LEU A 182 -15.25 -21.33 -8.26
N SER A 183 -14.37 -21.53 -9.26
CA SER A 183 -12.95 -21.80 -9.04
C SER A 183 -12.27 -20.62 -8.31
N GLN A 184 -12.51 -19.40 -8.73
CA GLN A 184 -11.93 -18.22 -8.10
C GLN A 184 -12.51 -17.98 -6.69
N LYS A 185 -13.82 -18.21 -6.50
CA LYS A 185 -14.46 -18.13 -5.19
C LYS A 185 -13.86 -19.12 -4.19
N LEU A 186 -13.55 -20.34 -4.63
CA LEU A 186 -12.84 -21.31 -3.79
C LEU A 186 -11.43 -20.83 -3.43
N LYS A 187 -10.66 -20.32 -4.40
CA LYS A 187 -9.29 -19.80 -4.17
C LYS A 187 -9.28 -18.67 -3.12
N TYR A 188 -10.23 -17.75 -3.25
CA TYR A 188 -10.48 -16.71 -2.26
C TYR A 188 -10.74 -17.30 -0.86
N HIS A 189 -11.62 -18.29 -0.76
CA HIS A 189 -11.96 -18.93 0.51
C HIS A 189 -10.75 -19.64 1.13
N LEU A 190 -9.94 -20.30 0.34
CA LEU A 190 -8.78 -21.06 0.83
C LEU A 190 -7.76 -20.14 1.52
N TYR A 191 -7.44 -18.98 0.98
CA TYR A 191 -6.51 -18.06 1.65
C TYR A 191 -7.16 -17.27 2.80
N TYR A 192 -8.46 -17.00 2.74
CA TYR A 192 -9.16 -16.48 3.91
C TYR A 192 -9.03 -17.44 5.10
N ARG A 193 -9.34 -18.72 4.89
CA ARG A 193 -9.19 -19.79 5.88
C ARG A 193 -7.75 -19.90 6.38
N ALA A 194 -6.79 -19.91 5.47
CA ALA A 194 -5.38 -20.06 5.80
C ALA A 194 -4.87 -18.96 6.73
N LEU A 195 -5.23 -17.72 6.44
CA LEU A 195 -4.86 -16.56 7.27
C LEU A 195 -5.54 -16.62 8.64
N ASP A 196 -6.86 -16.88 8.68
CA ASP A 196 -7.60 -16.90 9.94
C ASP A 196 -7.09 -18.00 10.89
N GLU A 197 -6.90 -19.21 10.39
CA GLU A 197 -6.36 -20.32 11.19
C GLU A 197 -4.93 -20.06 11.67
N THR A 198 -4.08 -19.48 10.81
CA THR A 198 -2.68 -19.23 11.18
C THR A 198 -2.57 -18.10 12.19
N PHE A 199 -3.31 -17.01 12.00
CA PHE A 199 -3.32 -15.88 12.93
C PHE A 199 -3.98 -16.22 14.27
N SER A 200 -5.06 -17.01 14.24
CA SER A 200 -5.68 -17.52 15.45
C SER A 200 -4.69 -18.36 16.26
N TYR A 201 -3.97 -19.27 15.61
CA TYR A 201 -2.90 -20.05 16.24
C TYR A 201 -1.80 -19.16 16.82
N ALA A 202 -1.30 -18.18 16.06
CA ALA A 202 -0.25 -17.27 16.51
C ALA A 202 -0.66 -16.51 17.78
N LYS A 203 -1.88 -15.98 17.81
CA LYS A 203 -2.42 -15.27 18.97
C LYS A 203 -2.66 -16.20 20.18
N GLU A 204 -3.15 -17.39 19.93
CA GLU A 204 -3.39 -18.38 20.98
C GLU A 204 -2.09 -18.89 21.61
N TYR A 205 -1.12 -19.22 20.76
CA TYR A 205 0.21 -19.65 21.22
C TYR A 205 0.92 -18.51 21.96
N GLY A 206 0.89 -17.27 21.43
CA GLY A 206 1.44 -16.09 22.11
C GLY A 206 0.83 -15.89 23.49
N ARG A 207 -0.50 -15.95 23.61
CA ARG A 207 -1.19 -15.84 24.91
C ARG A 207 -0.77 -16.92 25.92
N SER A 208 -0.52 -18.14 25.46
CA SER A 208 -0.02 -19.23 26.33
C SER A 208 1.36 -18.92 26.94
N LEU A 209 2.13 -18.05 26.28
CA LEU A 209 3.43 -17.53 26.74
C LEU A 209 3.33 -16.16 27.42
N GLY A 210 2.12 -15.63 27.66
CA GLY A 210 1.89 -14.31 28.26
C GLY A 210 2.18 -13.13 27.31
N ARG A 211 2.08 -13.34 25.99
CA ARG A 211 2.43 -12.36 24.95
C ARG A 211 1.20 -11.98 24.10
N ASP A 212 1.14 -10.72 23.68
CA ASP A 212 0.09 -10.19 22.79
C ASP A 212 0.63 -10.11 21.35
N VAL A 213 0.42 -11.18 20.59
CA VAL A 213 0.87 -11.26 19.20
C VAL A 213 -0.06 -10.48 18.28
N LYS A 214 0.51 -9.62 17.46
CA LYS A 214 -0.16 -8.86 16.41
C LYS A 214 0.09 -9.47 15.04
N CYS A 215 -0.95 -9.53 14.21
CA CYS A 215 -0.95 -10.22 12.93
C CYS A 215 -1.37 -9.28 11.80
N TYR A 216 -0.57 -9.23 10.72
CA TYR A 216 -0.76 -8.30 9.61
C TYR A 216 -0.64 -9.02 8.27
N VAL A 217 -1.29 -8.45 7.25
CA VAL A 217 -1.20 -8.93 5.87
C VAL A 217 -0.57 -7.85 4.99
N PRO A 218 0.70 -7.99 4.61
CA PRO A 218 1.26 -7.26 3.48
C PRO A 218 0.62 -7.78 2.19
N THR A 219 0.00 -6.90 1.42
CA THR A 219 -0.76 -7.31 0.24
C THR A 219 -0.93 -6.18 -0.77
N HIS A 220 -1.17 -6.53 -2.01
CA HIS A 220 -1.49 -5.59 -3.07
C HIS A 220 -2.97 -5.20 -3.06
N SER A 221 -3.30 -4.14 -3.78
CA SER A 221 -4.70 -3.71 -3.93
C SER A 221 -5.51 -4.67 -4.83
N LEU A 222 -6.83 -4.68 -4.66
CA LEU A 222 -7.75 -5.35 -5.60
C LEU A 222 -7.51 -4.94 -7.05
N ILE A 223 -7.17 -3.68 -7.29
CA ILE A 223 -6.85 -3.14 -8.63
C ILE A 223 -5.64 -3.87 -9.22
N ASN A 224 -4.60 -4.03 -8.42
CA ASN A 224 -3.37 -4.66 -8.86
C ASN A 224 -3.55 -6.17 -9.06
N TYR A 225 -4.09 -6.88 -8.08
CA TYR A 225 -4.30 -8.32 -8.15
C TYR A 225 -5.22 -8.74 -9.29
N THR A 226 -6.29 -7.97 -9.56
CA THR A 226 -7.16 -8.28 -10.71
C THR A 226 -6.40 -8.15 -12.02
N LYS A 227 -5.54 -7.13 -12.19
CA LYS A 227 -4.69 -6.99 -13.38
C LYS A 227 -3.70 -8.14 -13.55
N TRP A 228 -3.17 -8.65 -12.45
CA TRP A 228 -2.25 -9.78 -12.45
C TRP A 228 -2.95 -11.13 -12.54
N GLN A 229 -4.28 -11.14 -12.50
CA GLN A 229 -5.07 -12.36 -12.43
C GLN A 229 -4.70 -13.22 -11.21
N ILE A 230 -4.69 -12.59 -10.06
CA ILE A 230 -4.47 -13.20 -8.76
C ILE A 230 -5.73 -13.04 -7.92
N VAL A 231 -6.12 -14.10 -7.22
CA VAL A 231 -7.23 -14.13 -6.28
C VAL A 231 -6.70 -14.08 -4.86
N SER A 232 -7.24 -13.17 -4.06
CA SER A 232 -6.87 -12.94 -2.67
C SER A 232 -8.09 -12.48 -1.86
N PRO A 233 -8.18 -12.73 -0.56
CA PRO A 233 -9.38 -12.38 0.24
C PRO A 233 -9.50 -10.90 0.63
N GLU A 234 -8.60 -10.05 0.26
CA GLU A 234 -8.45 -8.60 0.44
C GLU A 234 -9.44 -7.93 1.42
N ALA A 235 -10.52 -7.31 0.90
CA ALA A 235 -11.43 -6.53 1.73
C ALA A 235 -12.14 -7.34 2.82
N SER A 236 -12.35 -8.63 2.61
CA SER A 236 -12.98 -9.53 3.59
C SER A 236 -12.12 -9.75 4.83
N LEU A 237 -10.80 -9.55 4.73
CA LEU A 237 -9.89 -9.62 5.88
C LEU A 237 -10.20 -8.54 6.93
N ALA A 238 -10.83 -7.44 6.55
CA ALA A 238 -11.22 -6.38 7.49
C ALA A 238 -12.22 -6.86 8.55
N SER A 239 -12.98 -7.92 8.29
CA SER A 239 -13.90 -8.53 9.26
C SER A 239 -13.26 -9.65 10.10
N MET A 240 -12.04 -10.10 9.75
CA MET A 240 -11.33 -11.19 10.41
C MET A 240 -10.82 -10.77 11.79
N ASN A 241 -11.32 -11.41 12.86
CA ASN A 241 -10.97 -11.04 14.24
C ASN A 241 -9.51 -11.35 14.60
N SER A 242 -8.90 -12.31 13.93
CA SER A 242 -7.50 -12.70 14.15
C SER A 242 -6.48 -11.73 13.55
N MET A 243 -6.90 -10.84 12.63
CA MET A 243 -6.02 -9.89 11.94
C MET A 243 -6.05 -8.49 12.56
N ASP A 244 -4.90 -7.82 12.66
CA ASP A 244 -4.76 -6.47 13.25
C ASP A 244 -4.60 -5.37 12.19
N GLY A 245 -4.11 -5.66 10.99
CA GLY A 245 -3.93 -4.65 9.95
C GLY A 245 -3.22 -5.12 8.70
N TYR A 246 -2.81 -4.16 7.87
CA TYR A 246 -2.23 -4.38 6.55
C TYR A 246 -0.93 -3.59 6.34
N ILE A 247 -0.08 -4.08 5.41
CA ILE A 247 0.82 -3.23 4.64
C ILE A 247 0.27 -3.16 3.21
N ALA A 248 -0.04 -1.96 2.75
CA ALA A 248 -0.44 -1.71 1.36
C ALA A 248 0.79 -1.72 0.47
N GLN A 249 1.00 -2.79 -0.25
CA GLN A 249 2.13 -2.97 -1.17
C GLN A 249 1.84 -2.29 -2.51
N VAL A 250 2.09 -0.99 -2.58
CA VAL A 250 2.02 -0.23 -3.83
C VAL A 250 3.45 0.00 -4.33
N TRP A 251 3.96 -0.96 -5.09
CA TRP A 251 5.28 -0.87 -5.69
C TRP A 251 5.24 0.08 -6.89
N THR A 252 6.31 0.82 -7.14
CA THR A 252 6.37 1.70 -8.31
C THR A 252 6.16 0.92 -9.61
N GLY A 253 6.70 -0.29 -9.71
CA GLY A 253 6.50 -1.17 -10.85
C GLY A 253 5.06 -1.62 -11.06
N THR A 254 4.29 -1.88 -10.01
CA THR A 254 2.87 -2.28 -10.13
C THR A 254 2.01 -1.17 -10.69
N SER A 255 2.27 0.05 -10.27
CA SER A 255 1.53 1.25 -10.73
C SER A 255 1.83 1.63 -12.18
N ARG A 256 2.85 1.03 -12.81
CA ARG A 256 3.16 1.19 -14.24
C ARG A 256 2.24 0.41 -15.17
N SER A 257 1.44 -0.50 -14.67
CA SER A 257 0.53 -1.26 -15.52
C SER A 257 -0.33 -0.32 -16.37
N PRO A 258 -0.30 -0.42 -17.72
CA PRO A 258 -1.02 0.52 -18.57
C PRO A 258 -2.53 0.37 -18.42
N ASN A 259 -3.23 1.48 -18.59
CA ASN A 259 -4.70 1.55 -18.60
C ASN A 259 -5.19 2.49 -19.71
N TYR A 260 -6.46 2.31 -20.10
CA TYR A 260 -7.09 3.16 -21.10
C TYR A 260 -7.66 4.45 -20.49
N TYR A 261 -7.48 5.55 -21.18
CA TYR A 261 -8.24 6.78 -21.02
C TYR A 261 -8.27 7.52 -22.37
N ARG A 262 -9.47 7.96 -22.81
CA ARG A 262 -9.73 8.64 -24.08
C ARG A 262 -9.14 7.87 -25.30
N GLY A 263 -9.27 6.55 -25.29
CA GLY A 263 -8.77 5.66 -26.35
C GLY A 263 -7.26 5.42 -26.34
N VAL A 264 -6.51 6.00 -25.41
CA VAL A 264 -5.06 5.86 -25.32
C VAL A 264 -4.66 4.91 -24.20
N LEU A 265 -3.99 3.82 -24.55
CA LEU A 265 -3.38 2.88 -23.61
C LEU A 265 -1.97 3.38 -23.25
N LYS A 266 -1.72 3.73 -21.99
CA LYS A 266 -0.40 4.12 -21.50
C LYS A 266 -0.23 3.90 -20.00
N GLU A 267 1.02 3.94 -19.52
CA GLU A 267 1.35 4.02 -18.10
C GLU A 267 0.84 5.35 -17.52
N ARG A 268 0.04 5.30 -16.46
CA ARG A 268 -0.41 6.46 -15.67
C ARG A 268 -0.07 6.21 -14.21
N VAL A 269 1.23 6.33 -13.91
CA VAL A 269 1.82 5.85 -12.63
C VAL A 269 1.22 6.56 -11.42
N PHE A 270 1.10 7.88 -11.47
CA PHE A 270 0.53 8.63 -10.34
C PHE A 270 -0.92 8.26 -10.09
N GLU A 271 -1.74 8.22 -11.14
CA GLU A 271 -3.18 7.91 -11.04
C GLU A 271 -3.40 6.49 -10.55
N SER A 272 -2.67 5.52 -11.10
CA SER A 272 -2.72 4.13 -10.66
C SER A 272 -2.33 4.00 -9.20
N ALA A 273 -1.19 4.56 -8.77
CA ALA A 273 -0.76 4.55 -7.38
C ALA A 273 -1.77 5.23 -6.45
N PHE A 274 -2.31 6.38 -6.85
CA PHE A 274 -3.32 7.10 -6.05
C PHE A 274 -4.58 6.24 -5.83
N LEU A 275 -5.06 5.55 -6.87
CA LEU A 275 -6.21 4.67 -6.76
C LEU A 275 -5.89 3.40 -5.95
N GLU A 276 -4.71 2.81 -6.10
CA GLU A 276 -4.26 1.64 -5.34
C GLU A 276 -4.15 1.96 -3.83
N TYR A 277 -3.50 3.06 -3.45
CA TYR A 277 -3.44 3.51 -2.05
C TYR A 277 -4.84 3.82 -1.51
N GLY A 278 -5.72 4.42 -2.31
CA GLY A 278 -7.10 4.69 -1.95
C GLY A 278 -7.92 3.42 -1.71
N CYS A 279 -7.71 2.40 -2.54
CA CYS A 279 -8.31 1.09 -2.37
C CYS A 279 -7.92 0.49 -1.01
N MET A 280 -6.63 0.47 -0.68
CA MET A 280 -6.14 -0.07 0.57
C MET A 280 -6.55 0.76 1.80
N ALA A 281 -6.54 2.09 1.71
CA ALA A 281 -7.01 2.96 2.79
C ALA A 281 -8.49 2.72 3.12
N SER A 282 -9.31 2.50 2.10
CA SER A 282 -10.76 2.26 2.29
C SER A 282 -11.08 0.87 2.87
N MET A 283 -10.19 -0.11 2.72
CA MET A 283 -10.34 -1.42 3.38
C MET A 283 -10.24 -1.30 4.90
N THR A 284 -9.40 -0.42 5.41
CA THR A 284 -9.12 -0.29 6.85
C THR A 284 -9.96 0.78 7.54
N ALA A 285 -10.34 1.85 6.84
CA ALA A 285 -11.05 2.99 7.40
C ALA A 285 -12.34 2.62 8.18
N PRO A 286 -13.22 1.72 7.68
CA PRO A 286 -14.43 1.35 8.39
C PRO A 286 -14.18 0.62 9.72
N THR A 287 -13.10 -0.13 9.83
CA THR A 287 -12.77 -0.98 10.99
C THR A 287 -11.73 -0.36 11.91
N GLY A 288 -11.01 0.67 11.45
CA GLY A 288 -9.92 1.31 12.19
C GLY A 288 -8.69 0.42 12.38
N ARG A 289 -8.49 -0.59 11.55
CA ARG A 289 -7.30 -1.45 11.59
C ARG A 289 -6.06 -0.66 11.20
N THR A 290 -4.91 -1.11 11.69
CA THR A 290 -3.61 -0.51 11.36
C THR A 290 -3.34 -0.62 9.85
N LEU A 291 -2.85 0.46 9.26
CA LEU A 291 -2.47 0.49 7.86
C LEU A 291 -1.11 1.17 7.70
N TRP A 292 -0.21 0.45 7.04
CA TRP A 292 1.08 0.95 6.61
C TRP A 292 1.10 1.04 5.09
N PHE A 293 1.66 2.14 4.56
CA PHE A 293 1.88 2.25 3.12
C PHE A 293 3.30 1.89 2.78
N LEU A 294 3.47 0.97 1.83
CA LEU A 294 4.78 0.66 1.28
C LEU A 294 5.11 1.65 0.15
N THR A 295 6.35 2.07 0.09
CA THR A 295 6.90 2.83 -1.04
C THR A 295 8.21 2.20 -1.52
N ASP A 296 8.35 2.01 -2.82
CA ASP A 296 9.50 1.35 -3.46
C ASP A 296 10.24 2.30 -4.39
N PRO A 297 11.50 2.68 -4.05
CA PRO A 297 12.28 3.62 -4.87
C PRO A 297 12.76 3.05 -6.20
N ILE A 298 12.88 1.72 -6.33
CA ILE A 298 13.42 1.06 -7.51
C ILE A 298 12.59 -0.19 -7.82
N GLU A 299 11.94 -0.18 -8.99
CA GLU A 299 11.18 -1.32 -9.49
C GLU A 299 12.08 -2.45 -10.02
N ASP A 300 11.49 -3.61 -10.31
CA ASP A 300 12.19 -4.76 -10.86
C ASP A 300 12.50 -4.65 -12.37
N GLY A 301 11.72 -3.88 -13.11
CA GLY A 301 11.96 -3.60 -14.52
C GLY A 301 13.19 -2.73 -14.74
N VAL A 302 13.93 -2.98 -15.84
CA VAL A 302 15.10 -2.17 -16.17
C VAL A 302 14.67 -0.86 -16.81
N ARG A 303 14.99 0.26 -16.14
CA ARG A 303 14.73 1.64 -16.58
C ARG A 303 16.03 2.45 -16.46
N ASP A 304 16.02 3.70 -16.90
CA ASP A 304 17.07 4.65 -16.55
C ASP A 304 16.79 5.33 -15.19
N TRP A 305 17.83 5.96 -14.63
CA TRP A 305 17.73 6.56 -13.30
C TRP A 305 16.77 7.75 -13.21
N GLU A 306 16.60 8.50 -14.30
CA GLU A 306 15.64 9.63 -14.33
C GLU A 306 14.19 9.10 -14.35
N ASP A 307 13.96 7.99 -15.04
CA ASP A 307 12.67 7.33 -15.06
C ASP A 307 12.32 6.75 -13.68
N TYR A 308 13.24 6.03 -13.01
CA TYR A 308 13.05 5.56 -11.64
C TYR A 308 12.71 6.70 -10.69
N LYS A 309 13.51 7.78 -10.71
CA LYS A 309 13.33 8.95 -9.86
C LYS A 309 11.96 9.59 -10.05
N ARG A 310 11.58 9.87 -11.30
CA ARG A 310 10.29 10.49 -11.64
C ARG A 310 9.10 9.65 -11.15
N ASN A 311 9.12 8.35 -11.39
CA ASN A 311 8.02 7.47 -11.04
C ASN A 311 7.97 7.18 -9.53
N TYR A 312 9.12 7.13 -8.85
CA TYR A 312 9.14 7.10 -7.40
C TYR A 312 8.53 8.37 -6.78
N GLN A 313 8.85 9.56 -7.31
CA GLN A 313 8.20 10.81 -6.87
C GLN A 313 6.68 10.78 -7.06
N ALA A 314 6.22 10.18 -8.17
CA ALA A 314 4.78 10.03 -8.45
C ALA A 314 4.08 9.12 -7.42
N THR A 315 4.61 7.92 -7.18
CA THR A 315 4.04 6.98 -6.19
C THR A 315 4.16 7.49 -4.76
N PHE A 316 5.29 8.13 -4.43
CA PHE A 316 5.48 8.74 -3.12
C PHE A 316 4.50 9.88 -2.84
N THR A 317 4.25 10.77 -3.83
CA THR A 317 3.23 11.82 -3.68
C THR A 317 1.84 11.21 -3.50
N ALA A 318 1.52 10.17 -4.26
CA ALA A 318 0.20 9.52 -4.21
C ALA A 318 -0.15 9.04 -2.79
N GLN A 319 0.77 8.38 -2.09
CA GLN A 319 0.55 7.94 -0.70
C GLN A 319 0.34 9.11 0.26
N LEU A 320 1.08 10.21 0.09
CA LEU A 320 1.00 11.37 0.99
C LEU A 320 -0.32 12.13 0.90
N LEU A 321 -1.06 11.96 -0.20
CA LEU A 321 -2.40 12.51 -0.36
C LEU A 321 -3.46 11.83 0.51
N TYR A 322 -3.11 10.77 1.26
CA TYR A 322 -3.94 10.12 2.28
C TYR A 322 -3.45 10.49 3.68
N PRO A 323 -3.76 11.69 4.19
CA PRO A 323 -3.15 12.23 5.41
C PRO A 323 -3.50 11.46 6.68
N GLN A 324 -4.55 10.64 6.67
CA GLN A 324 -4.94 9.76 7.78
C GLN A 324 -3.96 8.59 7.99
N VAL A 325 -3.10 8.28 7.02
CA VAL A 325 -2.04 7.27 7.14
C VAL A 325 -0.73 7.96 7.50
N ASP A 326 -0.07 7.47 8.53
CA ASP A 326 1.20 8.02 9.06
C ASP A 326 2.21 6.94 9.44
N GLN A 327 1.99 5.72 8.95
CA GLN A 327 2.89 4.59 9.09
C GLN A 327 3.31 4.09 7.72
N TYR A 328 4.62 3.81 7.54
CA TYR A 328 5.19 3.55 6.22
C TYR A 328 6.24 2.45 6.27
N GLU A 329 6.16 1.53 5.33
CA GLU A 329 7.30 0.71 4.94
C GLU A 329 8.09 1.49 3.88
N ILE A 330 9.24 2.04 4.28
CA ILE A 330 9.96 3.05 3.48
C ILE A 330 10.73 2.46 2.30
N MET A 331 11.05 1.18 2.38
CA MET A 331 11.66 0.40 1.30
C MET A 331 11.58 -1.09 1.61
N PRO A 332 11.21 -1.92 0.64
CA PRO A 332 11.09 -3.35 0.87
C PRO A 332 12.44 -4.05 1.09
N TRP A 333 13.49 -3.67 0.39
CA TRP A 333 14.79 -4.35 0.41
C TRP A 333 15.95 -3.35 0.35
N PRO A 334 16.48 -2.87 1.48
CA PRO A 334 17.61 -1.92 1.48
C PRO A 334 18.85 -2.39 0.70
N SER A 335 19.17 -3.69 0.74
CA SER A 335 20.27 -4.26 -0.02
C SER A 335 20.08 -4.13 -1.53
N ARG A 336 18.84 -4.24 -2.01
CA ARG A 336 18.49 -4.00 -3.41
C ARG A 336 18.78 -2.54 -3.80
N ILE A 337 18.55 -1.61 -2.90
CA ILE A 337 18.70 -0.18 -3.16
C ILE A 337 20.15 0.27 -3.01
N TYR A 338 20.79 -0.04 -1.89
CA TYR A 338 22.12 0.50 -1.58
C TYR A 338 23.30 -0.33 -2.08
N GLU A 339 23.14 -1.64 -2.29
CA GLU A 339 24.25 -2.54 -2.61
C GLU A 339 24.18 -3.12 -4.02
N ARG A 340 23.00 -3.28 -4.60
CA ARG A 340 22.80 -3.89 -5.93
C ARG A 340 23.31 -2.95 -7.05
N LEU A 341 23.83 -3.58 -8.11
CA LEU A 341 24.20 -2.89 -9.35
C LEU A 341 23.08 -3.02 -10.38
N TYR A 342 22.72 -1.91 -11.01
CA TYR A 342 21.68 -1.81 -12.03
C TYR A 342 22.28 -1.39 -13.36
N PRO A 343 21.76 -1.86 -14.50
CA PRO A 343 22.11 -1.27 -15.80
C PRO A 343 21.87 0.24 -15.80
N VAL A 344 22.80 1.02 -16.35
CA VAL A 344 22.69 2.48 -16.42
C VAL A 344 21.55 2.95 -17.33
N SER A 345 21.14 2.09 -18.26
CA SER A 345 19.97 2.26 -19.13
C SER A 345 19.51 0.90 -19.67
N PRO A 346 18.27 0.78 -20.19
CA PRO A 346 17.78 -0.45 -20.83
C PRO A 346 18.73 -0.92 -21.94
N GLY A 347 19.14 -2.18 -21.88
CA GLY A 347 20.06 -2.80 -22.84
C GLY A 347 21.55 -2.51 -22.62
N SER A 348 21.93 -1.69 -21.63
CA SER A 348 23.34 -1.45 -21.30
C SER A 348 23.95 -2.63 -20.54
N SER A 349 25.21 -2.95 -20.90
CA SER A 349 26.06 -3.88 -20.12
C SER A 349 26.76 -3.17 -18.95
N GLU A 350 26.86 -1.85 -19.00
CA GLU A 350 27.38 -1.03 -17.91
C GLU A 350 26.39 -1.02 -16.74
N LYS A 351 26.91 -1.22 -15.54
CA LYS A 351 26.10 -1.24 -14.31
C LYS A 351 26.68 -0.26 -13.29
N SER A 352 25.79 0.42 -12.57
CA SER A 352 26.13 1.32 -11.48
C SER A 352 25.25 1.07 -10.27
N ARG A 353 25.70 1.51 -9.09
CA ARG A 353 24.84 1.70 -7.92
C ARG A 353 23.90 2.87 -8.17
N ILE A 354 22.89 3.02 -7.31
CA ILE A 354 22.01 4.20 -7.28
C ILE A 354 22.85 5.49 -7.29
N PRO A 355 22.54 6.48 -8.15
CA PRO A 355 23.24 7.77 -8.14
C PRO A 355 23.15 8.46 -6.78
N ALA A 356 24.23 9.12 -6.36
CA ALA A 356 24.31 9.77 -5.05
C ALA A 356 23.18 10.78 -4.81
N ASP A 357 22.80 11.54 -5.83
CA ASP A 357 21.73 12.53 -5.76
C ASP A 357 20.36 11.87 -5.62
N PHE A 358 20.12 10.75 -6.30
CA PHE A 358 18.88 9.99 -6.10
C PHE A 358 18.82 9.38 -4.70
N ALA A 359 19.93 8.81 -4.20
CA ALA A 359 20.01 8.28 -2.84
C ALA A 359 19.73 9.35 -1.77
N SER A 360 20.33 10.54 -1.92
CA SER A 360 20.10 11.68 -1.01
C SER A 360 18.65 12.15 -1.05
N MET A 361 18.07 12.33 -2.24
CA MET A 361 16.67 12.68 -2.41
C MET A 361 15.75 11.66 -1.72
N MET A 362 15.94 10.36 -1.99
CA MET A 362 15.18 9.28 -1.39
C MET A 362 15.25 9.31 0.14
N GLN A 363 16.45 9.54 0.71
CA GLN A 363 16.64 9.63 2.16
C GLN A 363 15.94 10.86 2.75
N VAL A 364 15.97 12.02 2.10
CA VAL A 364 15.20 13.20 2.50
C VAL A 364 13.71 12.88 2.53
N MET A 365 13.21 12.23 1.48
CA MET A 365 11.79 11.85 1.36
C MET A 365 11.38 10.89 2.49
N THR A 366 12.15 9.82 2.72
CA THR A 366 11.85 8.83 3.76
C THR A 366 12.00 9.40 5.16
N ASN A 367 12.98 10.28 5.39
CA ASN A 367 13.13 10.98 6.66
C ASN A 367 11.98 11.97 6.93
N ALA A 368 11.44 12.62 5.90
CA ALA A 368 10.25 13.46 6.03
C ALA A 368 9.02 12.66 6.54
N LEU A 369 8.89 11.38 6.20
CA LEU A 369 7.81 10.52 6.72
C LEU A 369 7.83 10.38 8.24
N GLN A 370 9.03 10.35 8.85
CA GLN A 370 9.20 10.30 10.30
C GLN A 370 8.64 11.55 10.99
N GLN A 371 8.78 12.71 10.35
CA GLN A 371 8.44 14.01 10.93
C GLN A 371 7.02 14.45 10.56
N MET A 372 6.48 13.93 9.46
CA MET A 372 5.19 14.35 8.93
C MET A 372 4.04 14.00 9.89
N PRO A 373 3.23 14.99 10.31
CA PRO A 373 2.13 14.72 11.22
C PRO A 373 1.00 13.97 10.51
N LYS A 374 0.26 13.15 11.28
CA LYS A 374 -1.01 12.58 10.84
C LYS A 374 -2.01 13.71 10.61
N GLY A 375 -2.72 13.63 9.49
CA GLY A 375 -3.81 14.55 9.17
C GLY A 375 -5.18 13.91 9.33
N PRO A 376 -6.26 14.70 9.20
CA PRO A 376 -7.61 14.16 9.19
C PRO A 376 -7.87 13.36 7.92
N GLU A 377 -8.74 12.35 8.03
CA GLU A 377 -9.30 11.70 6.85
C GLU A 377 -10.05 12.71 5.97
N ILE A 378 -9.82 12.66 4.68
CA ILE A 378 -10.52 13.48 3.68
C ILE A 378 -11.58 12.60 3.01
N PRO A 379 -12.88 12.74 3.40
CA PRO A 379 -13.92 11.93 2.81
C PRO A 379 -14.03 12.16 1.31
N PRO A 380 -14.17 11.11 0.49
CA PRO A 380 -14.30 11.26 -0.95
C PRO A 380 -15.71 11.77 -1.30
N ARG A 381 -15.79 12.78 -2.14
CA ARG A 381 -17.09 13.19 -2.70
C ARG A 381 -17.65 12.14 -3.66
N TYR A 382 -16.78 11.55 -4.44
CA TYR A 382 -17.08 10.49 -5.39
C TYR A 382 -16.32 9.23 -4.97
N ALA A 383 -17.01 8.11 -4.87
CA ALA A 383 -16.41 6.84 -4.55
C ALA A 383 -16.88 5.76 -5.53
N ILE A 384 -16.02 4.77 -5.77
CA ILE A 384 -16.34 3.61 -6.60
C ILE A 384 -16.58 2.42 -5.69
N LEU A 385 -17.69 1.71 -5.89
CA LEU A 385 -17.96 0.46 -5.22
C LEU A 385 -17.11 -0.64 -5.84
N MET A 386 -16.41 -1.39 -5.00
CA MET A 386 -15.58 -2.53 -5.35
C MET A 386 -15.98 -3.76 -4.54
N SER A 387 -15.68 -4.94 -5.06
CA SER A 387 -15.84 -6.21 -4.35
C SER A 387 -14.67 -7.15 -4.65
N ASN A 388 -14.35 -8.06 -3.74
CA ASN A 388 -13.37 -9.13 -3.98
C ASN A 388 -13.72 -9.98 -5.21
N SER A 389 -14.99 -10.05 -5.60
CA SER A 389 -15.45 -10.73 -6.80
C SER A 389 -14.96 -10.09 -8.11
N LEU A 390 -14.35 -8.89 -8.05
CA LEU A 390 -13.63 -8.29 -9.18
C LEU A 390 -12.55 -9.24 -9.73
N MET A 391 -11.94 -10.05 -8.85
CA MET A 391 -10.94 -11.05 -9.21
C MET A 391 -11.54 -12.36 -9.76
N PHE A 392 -12.87 -12.53 -9.78
CA PHE A 392 -13.49 -13.80 -10.12
C PHE A 392 -13.83 -13.97 -11.61
N GLN A 393 -13.81 -12.90 -12.40
CA GLN A 393 -14.24 -12.92 -13.80
C GLN A 393 -13.08 -13.02 -14.80
N ASN A 394 -11.97 -12.30 -14.62
CA ASN A 394 -10.76 -12.31 -15.47
C ASN A 394 -10.96 -11.94 -16.95
N GLU A 395 -12.00 -11.21 -17.30
CA GLU A 395 -12.33 -10.85 -18.69
C GLU A 395 -11.92 -9.43 -19.09
N ASP A 396 -11.37 -8.64 -18.14
CA ASP A 396 -10.99 -7.24 -18.37
C ASP A 396 -9.50 -7.02 -18.04
N PRO A 397 -8.57 -7.40 -18.94
CA PRO A 397 -7.13 -7.40 -18.64
C PRO A 397 -6.54 -6.01 -18.38
N TYR A 398 -7.26 -4.95 -18.78
CA TYR A 398 -6.84 -3.56 -18.50
C TYR A 398 -7.69 -2.90 -17.42
N LEU A 399 -8.60 -3.64 -16.79
CA LEU A 399 -9.58 -3.12 -15.82
C LEU A 399 -10.36 -1.90 -16.37
N SER A 400 -10.73 -1.95 -17.65
CA SER A 400 -11.38 -0.82 -18.33
C SER A 400 -12.73 -0.48 -17.70
N ASN A 401 -13.45 -1.46 -17.13
CA ASN A 401 -14.68 -1.19 -16.39
C ASN A 401 -14.42 -0.46 -15.05
N PHE A 402 -13.34 -0.75 -14.35
CA PHE A 402 -12.95 0.00 -13.16
C PHE A 402 -12.41 1.39 -13.52
N PHE A 403 -11.42 1.46 -14.41
CA PHE A 403 -10.84 2.73 -14.84
C PHE A 403 -11.85 3.62 -15.58
N GLY A 404 -12.88 3.03 -16.22
CA GLY A 404 -13.98 3.75 -16.83
C GLY A 404 -14.79 4.58 -15.82
N LEU A 405 -14.93 4.09 -14.58
CA LEU A 405 -15.55 4.88 -13.50
C LEU A 405 -14.53 5.81 -12.84
N ALA A 406 -13.25 5.40 -12.70
CA ALA A 406 -12.26 6.12 -11.90
C ALA A 406 -11.58 7.28 -12.67
N MET A 407 -11.10 7.02 -13.88
CA MET A 407 -10.27 7.98 -14.64
C MET A 407 -11.01 9.25 -15.04
N PRO A 408 -12.24 9.20 -15.60
CA PRO A 408 -12.95 10.43 -15.92
C PRO A 408 -13.11 11.35 -14.73
N VAL A 409 -13.45 10.78 -13.57
CA VAL A 409 -13.66 11.54 -12.33
C VAL A 409 -12.36 12.13 -11.79
N LEU A 410 -11.30 11.33 -11.79
CA LEU A 410 -9.98 11.74 -11.31
C LEU A 410 -9.37 12.81 -12.21
N LYS A 411 -9.45 12.63 -13.55
CA LYS A 411 -8.92 13.58 -14.54
C LYS A 411 -9.67 14.93 -14.58
N GLU A 412 -10.90 14.98 -14.08
CA GLU A 412 -11.60 16.24 -13.80
C GLU A 412 -11.17 16.91 -12.48
N GLY A 413 -10.10 16.41 -11.83
CA GLY A 413 -9.54 16.97 -10.60
C GLY A 413 -10.34 16.64 -9.34
N HIS A 414 -11.20 15.63 -9.39
CA HIS A 414 -11.91 15.15 -8.22
C HIS A 414 -11.14 14.06 -7.52
N ARG A 415 -11.04 14.15 -6.18
CA ARG A 415 -10.55 13.06 -5.36
C ARG A 415 -11.53 11.89 -5.44
N VAL A 416 -11.08 10.78 -5.99
CA VAL A 416 -11.84 9.52 -6.08
C VAL A 416 -11.49 8.66 -4.88
N GLY A 417 -12.50 8.18 -4.16
CA GLY A 417 -12.37 7.16 -3.11
C GLY A 417 -12.92 5.81 -3.59
N MET A 418 -12.76 4.80 -2.73
CA MET A 418 -13.36 3.48 -2.92
C MET A 418 -14.25 3.13 -1.74
N VAL A 419 -15.21 2.25 -1.99
CA VAL A 419 -16.02 1.58 -0.97
C VAL A 419 -16.00 0.09 -1.28
N HIS A 420 -15.65 -0.73 -0.30
CA HIS A 420 -15.68 -2.16 -0.46
C HIS A 420 -17.04 -2.73 -0.06
N MET A 421 -17.62 -3.53 -0.92
CA MET A 421 -18.95 -4.12 -0.73
C MET A 421 -18.99 -4.97 0.54
N GLU A 422 -17.93 -5.71 0.82
CA GLU A 422 -17.76 -6.56 1.99
C GLU A 422 -17.76 -5.76 3.31
N ASN A 423 -17.50 -4.46 3.24
CA ASN A 423 -17.43 -3.56 4.39
C ASN A 423 -18.70 -2.70 4.58
N LEU A 424 -19.71 -2.82 3.73
CA LEU A 424 -20.93 -1.99 3.79
C LEU A 424 -21.68 -2.07 5.12
N GLY A 425 -21.58 -3.20 5.83
CA GLY A 425 -22.16 -3.39 7.17
C GLY A 425 -21.53 -2.52 8.26
N TYR A 426 -20.35 -1.93 8.03
CA TYR A 426 -19.72 -1.02 8.99
C TYR A 426 -20.30 0.38 8.88
N LYS A 427 -20.63 0.99 10.00
CA LYS A 427 -21.26 2.32 10.09
C LYS A 427 -20.53 3.43 9.31
N LYS A 428 -19.19 3.30 9.16
CA LYS A 428 -18.37 4.30 8.48
C LYS A 428 -18.10 4.00 7.01
N ALA A 429 -18.55 2.88 6.46
CA ALA A 429 -18.21 2.46 5.09
C ALA A 429 -18.57 3.50 4.02
N LEU A 430 -19.71 4.16 4.17
CA LEU A 430 -20.22 5.18 3.26
C LEU A 430 -20.10 6.61 3.83
N TYR A 431 -19.26 6.79 4.87
CA TYR A 431 -19.12 8.11 5.50
C TYR A 431 -18.53 9.14 4.53
N GLY A 432 -19.24 10.27 4.35
CA GLY A 432 -18.79 11.39 3.52
C GLY A 432 -18.90 11.16 2.01
N VAL A 433 -19.33 9.97 1.56
CA VAL A 433 -19.57 9.70 0.14
C VAL A 433 -20.77 10.53 -0.35
N GLY A 434 -20.53 11.39 -1.33
CA GLY A 434 -21.58 12.21 -1.94
C GLY A 434 -22.29 11.51 -3.10
N VAL A 435 -21.53 10.82 -3.95
CA VAL A 435 -22.01 9.96 -5.04
C VAL A 435 -21.22 8.66 -5.04
N LEU A 436 -21.91 7.54 -5.03
CA LEU A 436 -21.33 6.22 -5.20
C LEU A 436 -21.53 5.77 -6.65
N LEU A 437 -20.44 5.48 -7.34
CA LEU A 437 -20.42 4.90 -8.68
C LEU A 437 -20.26 3.40 -8.59
N MET A 438 -21.04 2.64 -9.32
CA MET A 438 -20.93 1.18 -9.31
C MET A 438 -21.29 0.56 -10.66
N THR A 439 -20.84 -0.67 -10.85
CA THR A 439 -21.18 -1.54 -11.99
C THR A 439 -21.18 -3.00 -11.54
N TYR A 440 -21.95 -3.82 -12.22
CA TYR A 440 -21.85 -5.27 -12.15
C TYR A 440 -21.29 -5.89 -13.45
N SER A 441 -20.69 -5.08 -14.31
CA SER A 441 -20.06 -5.56 -15.56
C SER A 441 -18.78 -6.36 -15.31
N ASN A 442 -18.06 -6.13 -14.19
CA ASN A 442 -16.79 -6.79 -13.87
C ASN A 442 -16.72 -7.40 -12.47
N MET A 443 -17.77 -7.33 -11.68
CA MET A 443 -17.87 -7.92 -10.35
C MET A 443 -19.30 -8.35 -10.07
N LYS A 444 -19.50 -9.19 -9.03
CA LYS A 444 -20.84 -9.59 -8.58
C LYS A 444 -20.92 -9.51 -7.06
N PRO A 445 -22.09 -9.23 -6.47
CA PRO A 445 -22.26 -9.18 -5.02
C PRO A 445 -22.14 -10.58 -4.39
N MET A 446 -21.32 -10.71 -3.36
CA MET A 446 -21.09 -12.01 -2.73
C MET A 446 -22.23 -12.42 -1.78
N ASP A 447 -23.05 -11.46 -1.35
CA ASP A 447 -24.19 -11.67 -0.46
C ASP A 447 -25.32 -10.66 -0.73
N PRO A 448 -26.58 -10.97 -0.34
CA PRO A 448 -27.72 -10.06 -0.52
C PRO A 448 -27.74 -8.88 0.47
N GLU A 449 -27.05 -8.97 1.59
CA GLU A 449 -27.07 -7.94 2.64
C GLU A 449 -26.42 -6.65 2.14
N SER A 450 -25.42 -6.74 1.30
CA SER A 450 -24.77 -5.59 0.66
C SER A 450 -25.79 -4.69 -0.08
N HIS A 451 -26.76 -5.27 -0.73
CA HIS A 451 -27.84 -4.54 -1.42
C HIS A 451 -28.77 -3.80 -0.44
N LYS A 452 -29.06 -4.39 0.72
CA LYS A 452 -29.86 -3.73 1.76
C LYS A 452 -29.14 -2.49 2.29
N TYR A 453 -27.84 -2.59 2.59
CA TYR A 453 -27.06 -1.44 3.03
C TYR A 453 -27.00 -0.33 1.99
N LEU A 454 -26.87 -0.67 0.70
CA LEU A 454 -26.91 0.31 -0.40
C LEU A 454 -28.29 0.98 -0.50
N ALA A 455 -29.37 0.20 -0.46
CA ALA A 455 -30.73 0.71 -0.52
C ALA A 455 -31.02 1.65 0.67
N ASP A 456 -30.66 1.24 1.90
CA ASP A 456 -30.82 2.05 3.11
C ASP A 456 -30.03 3.37 3.02
N TRP A 457 -28.81 3.33 2.50
CA TRP A 457 -28.00 4.52 2.29
C TRP A 457 -28.63 5.48 1.27
N VAL A 458 -29.15 4.97 0.14
CA VAL A 458 -29.88 5.79 -0.84
C VAL A 458 -31.16 6.32 -0.21
N GLN A 459 -31.95 5.52 0.51
CA GLN A 459 -33.15 5.97 1.20
C GLN A 459 -32.86 7.13 2.17
N GLY A 460 -31.71 7.10 2.83
CA GLY A 460 -31.23 8.14 3.74
C GLY A 460 -30.80 9.45 3.07
N GLY A 461 -30.63 9.48 1.74
CA GLY A 461 -30.22 10.66 0.98
C GLY A 461 -28.97 10.44 0.10
N GLY A 462 -28.41 9.22 0.06
CA GLY A 462 -27.31 8.84 -0.82
C GLY A 462 -27.65 8.99 -2.29
N LYS A 463 -26.64 9.17 -3.12
CA LYS A 463 -26.77 9.27 -4.58
C LYS A 463 -25.98 8.14 -5.22
N LEU A 464 -26.69 7.22 -5.87
CA LEU A 464 -26.11 6.08 -6.55
C LEU A 464 -26.10 6.35 -8.06
N LEU A 465 -24.93 6.19 -8.70
CA LEU A 465 -24.78 6.15 -10.15
C LEU A 465 -24.42 4.71 -10.55
N TYR A 466 -25.36 4.03 -11.15
CA TYR A 466 -25.16 2.68 -11.68
C TYR A 466 -24.86 2.74 -13.17
N CYS A 467 -23.78 2.07 -13.59
CA CYS A 467 -23.38 1.93 -15.00
C CYS A 467 -23.31 0.45 -15.35
N GLY A 468 -23.99 0.01 -16.39
CA GLY A 468 -23.93 -1.37 -16.85
C GLY A 468 -25.07 -1.73 -17.76
N THR A 469 -24.79 -2.65 -18.70
CA THR A 469 -25.76 -3.31 -19.57
C THR A 469 -26.33 -4.58 -18.94
N ASP A 470 -25.64 -5.14 -17.96
CA ASP A 470 -25.95 -6.38 -17.24
C ASP A 470 -26.10 -7.59 -18.18
N THR A 471 -25.25 -7.63 -19.23
CA THR A 471 -25.31 -8.66 -20.28
C THR A 471 -24.07 -9.56 -20.35
N ASP A 472 -23.08 -9.36 -19.47
CA ASP A 472 -21.91 -10.23 -19.42
C ASP A 472 -22.29 -11.66 -18.97
N PRO A 473 -21.51 -12.68 -19.36
CA PRO A 473 -21.86 -14.08 -19.14
C PRO A 473 -21.89 -14.50 -17.66
N PHE A 474 -21.31 -13.70 -16.75
CA PHE A 474 -21.30 -14.00 -15.32
C PHE A 474 -22.58 -13.57 -14.59
N GLN A 475 -23.51 -12.86 -15.25
CA GLN A 475 -24.81 -12.52 -14.67
C GLN A 475 -25.63 -13.79 -14.32
N THR A 476 -25.43 -14.89 -15.07
CA THR A 476 -26.17 -16.13 -14.95
C THR A 476 -25.50 -17.22 -14.10
N VAL A 477 -24.36 -16.91 -13.47
CA VAL A 477 -23.70 -17.83 -12.54
C VAL A 477 -24.65 -18.21 -11.40
N GLN A 478 -24.69 -19.51 -11.03
CA GLN A 478 -25.56 -20.05 -9.99
C GLN A 478 -25.11 -19.55 -8.62
N GLU A 479 -25.67 -18.44 -8.19
CA GLU A 479 -25.41 -17.76 -6.93
C GLU A 479 -26.69 -17.33 -6.23
N TRP A 480 -26.58 -16.67 -5.10
CA TRP A 480 -27.73 -16.32 -4.24
C TRP A 480 -28.83 -15.53 -4.98
N TRP A 481 -28.52 -14.76 -6.04
CA TRP A 481 -29.50 -13.95 -6.77
C TRP A 481 -30.38 -14.75 -7.73
N ASN A 482 -29.98 -15.96 -8.11
CA ASN A 482 -30.72 -16.80 -9.05
C ASN A 482 -30.90 -18.26 -8.59
N THR A 483 -30.67 -18.51 -7.30
CA THR A 483 -30.88 -19.82 -6.66
C THR A 483 -31.86 -19.74 -5.49
N GLY A 484 -32.39 -20.89 -5.05
CA GLY A 484 -33.35 -20.97 -3.98
C GLY A 484 -34.68 -20.30 -4.35
N GLU A 485 -35.09 -19.31 -3.58
CA GLU A 485 -36.29 -18.52 -3.84
C GLU A 485 -36.05 -17.33 -4.76
N ASN A 486 -34.79 -17.00 -5.06
CA ASN A 486 -34.39 -15.90 -5.93
C ASN A 486 -34.28 -16.35 -7.39
N HIS A 487 -34.85 -15.54 -8.30
CA HIS A 487 -34.87 -15.82 -9.74
C HIS A 487 -34.53 -14.57 -10.56
N TYR A 488 -33.60 -13.73 -10.08
CA TYR A 488 -33.18 -12.53 -10.79
C TYR A 488 -32.29 -12.87 -11.99
N ALA A 489 -32.55 -12.23 -13.12
CA ALA A 489 -31.72 -12.41 -14.33
C ALA A 489 -30.30 -11.84 -14.14
N ALA A 490 -30.20 -10.77 -13.37
CA ALA A 490 -28.94 -10.14 -12.98
C ALA A 490 -28.99 -9.72 -11.51
N PRO A 491 -27.87 -9.69 -10.77
CA PRO A 491 -27.87 -9.24 -9.37
C PRO A 491 -28.35 -7.80 -9.22
N ALA A 492 -28.19 -6.94 -10.24
CA ALA A 492 -28.69 -5.57 -10.24
C ALA A 492 -30.23 -5.51 -10.08
N ASP A 493 -30.95 -6.47 -10.60
CA ASP A 493 -32.42 -6.50 -10.52
C ASP A 493 -32.90 -6.59 -9.06
N HIS A 494 -32.24 -7.38 -8.21
CA HIS A 494 -32.52 -7.42 -6.79
C HIS A 494 -32.26 -6.06 -6.10
N LEU A 495 -31.15 -5.39 -6.43
CA LEU A 495 -30.86 -4.06 -5.88
C LEU A 495 -31.93 -3.04 -6.30
N PHE A 496 -32.35 -3.10 -7.56
CA PHE A 496 -33.35 -2.17 -8.11
C PHE A 496 -34.73 -2.44 -7.51
N GLU A 497 -35.11 -3.71 -7.33
CA GLU A 497 -36.37 -4.08 -6.68
C GLU A 497 -36.47 -3.51 -5.26
N LEU A 498 -35.40 -3.62 -4.44
CA LEU A 498 -35.33 -3.04 -3.12
C LEU A 498 -35.58 -1.51 -3.12
N MET A 499 -35.28 -0.83 -4.21
CA MET A 499 -35.46 0.61 -4.39
C MET A 499 -36.73 0.97 -5.20
N GLY A 500 -37.59 -0.01 -5.51
CA GLY A 500 -38.81 0.20 -6.27
C GLY A 500 -38.56 0.58 -7.74
N ILE A 501 -37.43 0.18 -8.32
CA ILE A 501 -37.09 0.37 -9.71
C ILE A 501 -37.32 -0.95 -10.44
N GLU A 502 -38.10 -0.93 -11.53
CA GLU A 502 -38.41 -2.14 -12.28
C GLU A 502 -37.17 -2.71 -12.98
N ALA A 503 -37.09 -4.06 -13.08
CA ALA A 503 -36.07 -4.73 -13.86
C ALA A 503 -36.10 -4.22 -15.33
N GLY A 504 -34.95 -3.96 -15.90
CA GLY A 504 -34.84 -3.40 -17.23
C GLY A 504 -35.25 -1.92 -17.37
N ALA A 505 -35.45 -1.21 -16.27
CA ALA A 505 -35.73 0.22 -16.29
C ALA A 505 -34.74 0.99 -17.20
N PRO A 506 -35.20 1.97 -18.00
CA PRO A 506 -34.35 2.72 -18.93
C PRO A 506 -33.33 3.59 -18.20
N ALA A 507 -32.32 4.06 -18.95
CA ALA A 507 -31.40 5.09 -18.46
C ALA A 507 -32.18 6.32 -17.99
N GLY A 508 -31.76 6.88 -16.85
CA GLY A 508 -32.43 8.04 -16.26
C GLY A 508 -32.29 8.15 -14.76
N ARG A 509 -33.02 9.11 -14.19
CA ARG A 509 -33.00 9.43 -12.76
C ARG A 509 -34.24 8.89 -12.07
N TYR A 510 -34.02 8.17 -10.98
CA TYR A 510 -35.03 7.59 -10.12
C TYR A 510 -34.89 8.15 -8.70
N ARG A 511 -36.00 8.27 -7.97
CA ARG A 511 -36.00 8.71 -6.57
C ARG A 511 -36.33 7.54 -5.66
N TYR A 512 -35.57 7.43 -4.58
CA TYR A 512 -35.85 6.47 -3.53
C TYR A 512 -35.61 7.11 -2.16
N GLY A 513 -36.66 7.24 -1.37
CA GLY A 513 -36.61 7.97 -0.11
C GLY A 513 -36.16 9.42 -0.30
N LYS A 514 -35.09 9.82 0.40
CA LYS A 514 -34.43 11.12 0.27
C LYS A 514 -33.35 11.16 -0.80
N GLY A 515 -32.94 9.99 -1.30
CA GLY A 515 -31.84 9.83 -2.24
C GLY A 515 -32.26 9.74 -3.69
N GLN A 516 -31.30 9.43 -4.52
CA GLN A 516 -31.45 9.33 -5.97
C GLN A 516 -30.60 8.19 -6.53
N VAL A 517 -31.13 7.53 -7.54
CA VAL A 517 -30.40 6.57 -8.38
C VAL A 517 -30.36 7.12 -9.80
N PHE A 518 -29.21 7.13 -10.42
CA PHE A 518 -29.05 7.43 -11.83
C PHE A 518 -28.58 6.17 -12.56
N LEU A 519 -29.33 5.73 -13.53
CA LEU A 519 -28.97 4.57 -14.36
C LEU A 519 -28.37 5.01 -15.69
N LEU A 520 -27.14 4.55 -15.97
CA LEU A 520 -26.55 4.57 -17.31
C LEU A 520 -26.48 3.14 -17.83
N ARG A 521 -27.15 2.89 -18.96
CA ARG A 521 -27.17 1.57 -19.61
C ARG A 521 -26.00 1.42 -20.59
N GLN A 522 -24.79 1.65 -20.04
CA GLN A 522 -23.51 1.52 -20.72
C GLN A 522 -22.51 0.89 -19.77
N ASP A 523 -21.65 0.03 -20.29
CA ASP A 523 -20.57 -0.54 -19.51
C ASP A 523 -19.45 0.50 -19.32
N PRO A 524 -18.86 0.61 -18.13
CA PRO A 524 -17.89 1.67 -17.84
C PRO A 524 -16.67 1.68 -18.77
N GLN A 525 -16.26 0.55 -19.34
CA GLN A 525 -15.17 0.50 -20.30
C GLN A 525 -15.37 1.45 -21.48
N ASP A 526 -16.63 1.70 -21.90
CA ASP A 526 -16.95 2.58 -23.03
C ASP A 526 -16.53 4.03 -22.74
N PHE A 527 -16.46 4.42 -21.48
CA PHE A 527 -16.07 5.78 -21.06
C PHE A 527 -14.57 6.06 -21.23
N VAL A 528 -13.73 5.03 -21.44
CA VAL A 528 -12.26 5.20 -21.55
C VAL A 528 -11.68 4.66 -22.84
N LEU A 529 -12.37 3.77 -23.55
CA LEU A 529 -11.87 3.15 -24.79
C LEU A 529 -11.92 4.07 -26.00
N THR A 530 -12.66 5.19 -25.95
CA THR A 530 -12.78 6.15 -27.05
C THR A 530 -12.58 7.58 -26.56
N ASP A 531 -12.10 8.47 -27.44
CA ASP A 531 -12.00 9.90 -27.11
C ASP A 531 -13.41 10.51 -26.95
N GLY A 532 -13.63 11.15 -25.82
CA GLY A 532 -14.93 11.75 -25.47
C GLY A 532 -15.98 10.77 -24.96
N GLY A 533 -15.62 9.48 -24.76
CA GLY A 533 -16.51 8.48 -24.15
C GLY A 533 -16.94 8.83 -22.72
N GLU A 534 -16.11 9.58 -22.01
CA GLU A 534 -16.35 10.02 -20.63
C GLU A 534 -17.51 11.02 -20.46
N LYS A 535 -17.98 11.64 -21.54
CA LYS A 535 -18.95 12.78 -21.47
C LYS A 535 -20.27 12.42 -20.83
N GLU A 536 -20.82 11.25 -21.10
CA GLU A 536 -22.11 10.83 -20.54
C GLU A 536 -22.00 10.57 -19.04
N LEU A 537 -20.92 9.93 -18.58
CA LEU A 537 -20.64 9.73 -17.15
C LEU A 537 -20.53 11.06 -16.43
N LEU A 538 -19.74 12.00 -16.98
CA LEU A 538 -19.53 13.33 -16.38
C LEU A 538 -20.82 14.15 -16.36
N ALA A 539 -21.64 14.10 -17.41
CA ALA A 539 -22.94 14.74 -17.44
C ALA A 539 -23.92 14.17 -16.38
N ALA A 540 -23.93 12.86 -16.21
CA ALA A 540 -24.71 12.21 -15.15
C ALA A 540 -24.27 12.65 -13.76
N MET A 541 -22.97 12.71 -13.51
CA MET A 541 -22.40 13.21 -12.25
C MET A 541 -22.76 14.67 -12.00
N ASP A 542 -22.60 15.54 -12.97
CA ASP A 542 -22.96 16.96 -12.89
C ASP A 542 -24.45 17.14 -12.58
N SER A 543 -25.30 16.30 -13.18
CA SER A 543 -26.74 16.34 -12.90
C SER A 543 -27.09 15.98 -11.45
N LEU A 544 -26.27 15.16 -10.80
CA LEU A 544 -26.45 14.74 -9.40
C LEU A 544 -25.87 15.73 -8.39
N THR A 545 -24.79 16.43 -8.75
CA THR A 545 -24.02 17.21 -7.77
C THR A 545 -23.79 18.67 -8.13
N GLY A 546 -24.11 19.07 -9.35
CA GLY A 546 -23.72 20.35 -9.94
C GLY A 546 -22.24 20.39 -10.32
N THR A 547 -21.94 21.10 -11.40
CA THR A 547 -20.56 21.25 -11.92
C THR A 547 -19.66 21.94 -10.90
N ARG A 548 -18.46 21.40 -10.66
CA ARG A 548 -17.44 22.02 -9.80
C ARG A 548 -16.19 22.39 -10.59
N ARG A 549 -15.51 23.39 -10.03
CA ARG A 549 -14.24 23.86 -10.57
C ARG A 549 -13.14 22.83 -10.25
N ILE A 550 -12.35 22.47 -11.24
CA ILE A 550 -11.19 21.60 -11.12
C ILE A 550 -10.13 22.29 -10.26
N GLN A 551 -9.51 21.52 -9.38
CA GLN A 551 -8.37 21.94 -8.57
C GLN A 551 -7.33 20.83 -8.54
N PRO A 552 -6.04 21.16 -8.36
CA PRO A 552 -5.03 20.13 -8.16
C PRO A 552 -5.34 19.30 -6.91
N LEU A 553 -4.88 18.06 -6.90
CA LEU A 553 -4.90 17.28 -5.68
C LEU A 553 -3.84 17.84 -4.72
N ARG A 554 -4.29 18.46 -3.64
CA ARG A 554 -3.45 19.17 -2.71
C ARG A 554 -3.79 18.83 -1.26
N VAL A 555 -2.74 18.57 -0.47
CA VAL A 555 -2.85 18.31 0.98
C VAL A 555 -1.76 19.08 1.71
N ILE A 556 -2.09 19.61 2.89
CA ILE A 556 -1.13 20.21 3.81
C ILE A 556 -1.06 19.36 5.08
N ARG A 557 0.15 18.92 5.45
CA ARG A 557 0.42 18.14 6.67
C ARG A 557 1.49 18.86 7.50
N GLY A 558 1.09 19.65 8.50
CA GLY A 558 2.01 20.52 9.22
C GLY A 558 2.73 21.50 8.29
N PRO A 559 4.08 21.49 8.23
CA PRO A 559 4.84 22.32 7.30
C PRO A 559 4.89 21.74 5.87
N TYR A 560 4.43 20.52 5.63
CA TYR A 560 4.54 19.86 4.33
C TYR A 560 3.37 20.23 3.43
N ARG A 561 3.68 20.65 2.20
CA ARG A 561 2.72 20.87 1.11
C ARG A 561 2.91 19.79 0.06
N ILE A 562 1.88 19.00 -0.17
CA ILE A 562 1.85 17.90 -1.12
C ILE A 562 0.93 18.29 -2.26
N VAL A 563 1.42 18.27 -3.50
CA VAL A 563 0.69 18.73 -4.68
C VAL A 563 0.85 17.75 -5.82
N ALA A 564 -0.25 17.42 -6.50
CA ALA A 564 -0.25 16.71 -7.77
C ALA A 564 -1.16 17.42 -8.76
N VAL A 565 -0.64 17.80 -9.91
CA VAL A 565 -1.37 18.38 -11.02
C VAL A 565 -1.54 17.34 -12.10
N LEU A 566 -2.79 16.99 -12.41
CA LEU A 566 -3.08 15.95 -13.41
C LEU A 566 -2.88 16.49 -14.83
N ASP A 567 -2.62 15.59 -15.74
CA ASP A 567 -2.65 15.83 -17.20
C ASP A 567 -3.93 15.24 -17.82
N GLU A 568 -4.06 15.37 -19.14
CA GLU A 568 -5.17 14.78 -19.93
C GLU A 568 -6.59 15.23 -19.50
N GLU A 569 -6.70 16.40 -18.87
CA GLU A 569 -8.01 16.96 -18.52
C GLU A 569 -8.81 17.34 -19.77
N SER A 570 -10.12 17.39 -19.65
CA SER A 570 -11.01 17.83 -20.73
C SER A 570 -10.92 19.34 -21.01
N ARG A 571 -10.29 20.11 -20.13
CA ARG A 571 -10.14 21.58 -20.20
C ARG A 571 -8.67 21.97 -20.35
N PRO A 572 -8.36 23.22 -20.77
CA PRO A 572 -6.99 23.70 -20.86
C PRO A 572 -6.27 23.58 -19.51
N MET A 573 -5.27 22.71 -19.45
CA MET A 573 -4.44 22.48 -18.27
C MET A 573 -3.61 23.73 -17.96
N ARG A 574 -3.52 24.06 -16.66
CA ARG A 574 -2.66 25.14 -16.18
C ARG A 574 -1.75 24.64 -15.09
N PRO A 575 -0.49 25.08 -15.05
CA PRO A 575 0.36 24.81 -13.91
C PRO A 575 -0.27 25.39 -12.65
N HIS A 576 -0.10 24.67 -11.55
CA HIS A 576 -0.48 25.17 -10.22
C HIS A 576 0.71 25.95 -9.63
N GLU A 577 0.40 27.09 -8.99
CA GLU A 577 1.41 27.92 -8.36
C GLU A 577 1.34 27.77 -6.83
N GLU A 578 2.48 27.45 -6.23
CA GLU A 578 2.70 27.50 -4.78
C GLU A 578 3.62 28.70 -4.45
N GLU A 579 3.18 29.54 -3.52
CA GLU A 579 3.93 30.71 -3.03
C GLU A 579 4.30 30.53 -1.56
N GLY A 580 5.46 31.06 -1.15
CA GLY A 580 5.98 31.03 0.22
C GLY A 580 7.48 30.73 0.23
N HIS A 581 8.12 30.70 1.41
CA HIS A 581 9.49 30.21 1.52
C HIS A 581 9.49 28.67 1.58
N LEU A 582 9.64 28.05 0.41
CA LEU A 582 9.47 26.61 0.21
C LEU A 582 10.80 25.92 -0.08
N ILE A 583 11.09 24.85 0.64
CA ILE A 583 12.17 23.91 0.30
C ILE A 583 11.59 22.83 -0.60
N ASP A 584 12.17 22.61 -1.78
CA ASP A 584 11.81 21.51 -2.67
C ASP A 584 12.48 20.21 -2.16
N LEU A 585 11.69 19.27 -1.63
CA LEU A 585 12.20 18.02 -1.07
C LEU A 585 12.46 16.94 -2.12
N TYR A 586 12.11 17.19 -3.39
CA TYR A 586 12.42 16.32 -4.52
C TYR A 586 13.73 16.69 -5.20
N ASP A 587 14.35 17.77 -4.77
CA ASP A 587 15.67 18.18 -5.23
C ASP A 587 16.73 17.91 -4.14
N PRO A 588 17.78 17.12 -4.42
CA PRO A 588 18.81 16.79 -3.42
C PRO A 588 19.61 18.01 -2.94
N GLU A 589 19.60 19.13 -3.66
CA GLU A 589 20.21 20.39 -3.21
C GLU A 589 19.31 21.19 -2.25
N LEU A 590 18.08 20.71 -2.00
CA LEU A 590 17.11 21.35 -1.11
C LEU A 590 16.96 22.87 -1.35
N PRO A 591 16.75 23.32 -2.60
CA PRO A 591 16.69 24.74 -2.92
C PRO A 591 15.49 25.39 -2.21
N VAL A 592 15.68 26.65 -1.79
CA VAL A 592 14.60 27.48 -1.29
C VAL A 592 14.06 28.36 -2.41
N CYS A 593 12.76 28.37 -2.60
CA CYS A 593 12.09 29.20 -3.59
C CYS A 593 10.91 29.98 -2.96
N SER A 594 10.70 31.22 -3.43
CA SER A 594 9.54 32.04 -3.03
C SER A 594 8.28 31.70 -3.83
N ARG A 595 8.46 31.04 -4.97
CA ARG A 595 7.40 30.65 -5.89
C ARG A 595 7.81 29.40 -6.67
N ARG A 596 6.90 28.44 -6.79
CA ARG A 596 7.11 27.23 -7.59
C ARG A 596 5.87 26.90 -8.42
N TYR A 597 6.09 26.59 -9.69
CA TYR A 597 5.06 26.12 -10.60
C TYR A 597 5.13 24.60 -10.69
N VAL A 598 4.03 23.91 -10.41
CA VAL A 598 3.87 22.46 -10.58
C VAL A 598 3.14 22.26 -11.91
N ALA A 599 3.82 21.69 -12.88
CA ALA A 599 3.29 21.50 -14.23
C ALA A 599 2.23 20.38 -14.28
N PRO A 600 1.32 20.38 -15.27
CA PRO A 600 0.45 19.23 -15.53
C PRO A 600 1.24 17.93 -15.72
N GLY A 601 0.72 16.84 -15.12
CA GLY A 601 1.37 15.52 -15.10
C GLY A 601 2.56 15.41 -14.13
N THR A 602 2.78 16.42 -13.25
CA THR A 602 3.88 16.39 -12.28
C THR A 602 3.40 16.55 -10.84
N GLN A 603 4.28 16.20 -9.92
CA GLN A 603 4.05 16.20 -8.48
C GLN A 603 5.13 17.01 -7.77
N ALA A 604 4.82 17.49 -6.56
CA ALA A 604 5.75 18.22 -5.72
C ALA A 604 5.52 17.95 -4.23
N LEU A 605 6.62 17.98 -3.50
CA LEU A 605 6.65 17.91 -2.04
C LEU A 605 7.52 19.05 -1.51
N PHE A 606 6.90 19.99 -0.80
CA PHE A 606 7.58 21.14 -0.23
C PHE A 606 7.54 21.14 1.28
N TYR A 607 8.60 21.68 1.90
CA TYR A 607 8.57 22.12 3.29
C TYR A 607 8.40 23.63 3.33
N ASP A 608 7.35 24.11 3.98
CA ASP A 608 7.03 25.52 4.17
C ASP A 608 7.76 26.07 5.40
N ILE A 609 8.82 26.85 5.18
CA ILE A 609 9.66 27.41 6.24
C ILE A 609 8.86 28.35 7.16
N GLU A 610 7.84 29.02 6.65
CA GLU A 610 7.00 29.93 7.44
C GLU A 610 6.18 29.19 8.53
N LYS A 611 6.02 27.88 8.38
CA LYS A 611 5.38 27.00 9.37
C LYS A 611 6.35 26.46 10.40
N ALA A 612 7.65 26.60 10.17
CA ALA A 612 8.68 26.30 11.16
C ALA A 612 8.66 27.37 12.28
N GLY A 613 9.07 26.99 13.46
CA GLY A 613 9.31 27.96 14.53
C GLY A 613 10.48 28.90 14.18
N LYS A 614 10.82 29.81 15.09
CA LYS A 614 11.97 30.73 14.94
C LYS A 614 13.27 30.16 15.55
N ALA A 615 13.18 29.08 16.31
CA ALA A 615 14.33 28.43 16.94
C ALA A 615 15.19 27.71 15.89
N PRO A 616 16.51 27.62 16.11
CA PRO A 616 17.37 26.79 15.28
C PRO A 616 16.86 25.36 15.21
N GLN A 617 16.74 24.83 14.00
CA GLN A 617 16.23 23.48 13.78
C GLN A 617 16.57 22.94 12.39
N ILE A 618 16.58 21.63 12.27
CA ILE A 618 16.69 20.93 11.00
C ILE A 618 15.34 20.93 10.31
N LEU A 619 15.26 21.45 9.07
CA LEU A 619 14.01 21.52 8.29
C LEU A 619 13.87 20.32 7.35
N ALA A 620 14.97 19.86 6.77
CA ALA A 620 15.04 18.69 5.90
C ALA A 620 16.45 18.08 5.98
N ALA A 621 16.54 16.76 5.99
CA ALA A 621 17.83 16.06 6.03
C ALA A 621 17.75 14.67 5.39
N ALA A 622 18.87 14.23 4.79
CA ALA A 622 19.06 12.87 4.28
C ALA A 622 19.61 11.91 5.36
N SER A 623 19.42 12.24 6.63
CA SER A 623 19.80 11.44 7.79
C SER A 623 18.87 11.74 8.97
N ARG A 624 18.80 10.82 9.93
CA ARG A 624 18.02 11.03 11.15
C ARG A 624 18.88 11.73 12.21
N ALA A 625 18.37 12.83 12.80
CA ALA A 625 19.05 13.58 13.82
C ALA A 625 18.72 13.04 15.23
N TYR A 626 19.72 13.12 16.10
CA TYR A 626 19.69 12.72 17.51
C TYR A 626 20.43 13.76 18.35
N GLU A 627 20.17 13.77 19.65
CA GLU A 627 20.88 14.59 20.63
C GLU A 627 20.93 16.08 20.28
N GLU A 628 19.85 16.60 19.70
CA GLU A 628 19.76 18.01 19.36
C GLU A 628 19.89 18.87 20.63
N LYS A 629 20.84 19.83 20.60
CA LYS A 629 21.10 20.76 21.71
C LYS A 629 21.19 22.17 21.15
N GLN A 630 20.46 23.08 21.78
CA GLN A 630 20.52 24.50 21.51
C GLN A 630 21.12 25.25 22.71
N GLU A 631 22.16 26.03 22.45
CA GLU A 631 22.76 26.99 23.36
C GLU A 631 22.55 28.41 22.80
N LYS A 632 23.00 29.45 23.53
CA LYS A 632 22.73 30.84 23.13
C LYS A 632 23.09 31.17 21.68
N ASN A 633 24.28 30.76 21.22
CA ASN A 633 24.78 31.03 19.84
C ASN A 633 25.29 29.74 19.18
N ARG A 634 24.78 28.57 19.58
CA ARG A 634 25.21 27.28 19.06
C ARG A 634 24.03 26.32 18.94
N PHE A 635 24.02 25.59 17.83
CA PHE A 635 23.17 24.43 17.63
C PHE A 635 24.04 23.21 17.33
N SER A 636 23.80 22.10 17.99
CA SER A 636 24.55 20.86 17.77
C SER A 636 23.63 19.65 17.77
N TYR A 637 24.01 18.64 17.00
CA TYR A 637 23.29 17.38 16.89
C TYR A 637 24.20 16.26 16.40
N VAL A 638 23.79 15.00 16.61
CA VAL A 638 24.39 13.83 15.97
C VAL A 638 23.43 13.33 14.92
N CYS A 639 23.90 13.10 13.70
CA CYS A 639 23.07 12.50 12.67
C CYS A 639 23.59 11.11 12.27
N LYS A 640 22.66 10.22 11.90
CA LYS A 640 22.96 8.85 11.47
C LYS A 640 22.23 8.53 10.17
N GLY A 641 22.90 7.81 9.28
CA GLY A 641 22.39 7.36 8.00
C GLY A 641 23.27 6.25 7.41
N PRO A 642 22.84 5.61 6.32
CA PRO A 642 23.58 4.50 5.69
C PRO A 642 24.99 4.91 5.30
N ALA A 643 25.97 4.03 5.54
CA ALA A 643 27.32 4.21 5.04
C ALA A 643 27.32 4.29 3.48
N ASP A 644 28.35 4.87 2.91
CA ASP A 644 28.52 5.09 1.47
C ASP A 644 27.45 6.00 0.82
N THR A 645 26.74 6.80 1.62
CA THR A 645 25.76 7.79 1.15
C THR A 645 26.10 9.20 1.62
N TRP A 646 25.45 10.20 1.02
CA TRP A 646 25.63 11.60 1.38
C TRP A 646 24.47 12.14 2.17
N ASN A 647 24.78 12.80 3.30
CA ASN A 647 23.81 13.66 3.97
C ASN A 647 23.74 15.01 3.25
N VAL A 648 22.53 15.45 3.01
CA VAL A 648 22.19 16.83 2.65
C VAL A 648 21.23 17.36 3.70
N THR A 649 21.47 18.55 4.22
CA THR A 649 20.65 19.09 5.32
C THR A 649 20.42 20.57 5.14
N ARG A 650 19.17 21.02 5.30
CA ARG A 650 18.77 22.44 5.37
C ARG A 650 18.38 22.78 6.78
N ILE A 651 19.02 23.79 7.37
CA ILE A 651 18.89 24.18 8.78
C ILE A 651 18.46 25.64 8.89
N LEU A 652 17.45 25.92 9.71
CA LEU A 652 17.03 27.27 10.08
C LEU A 652 17.93 27.78 11.21
N LEU A 653 18.47 28.97 11.04
CA LEU A 653 19.31 29.65 12.05
C LEU A 653 18.87 31.12 12.19
N PRO A 654 19.10 31.76 13.37
CA PRO A 654 18.75 33.17 13.56
C PRO A 654 19.69 34.15 12.84
N ALA A 655 20.93 33.73 12.51
CA ALA A 655 21.94 34.51 11.82
C ALA A 655 22.86 33.62 10.98
N PRO A 656 23.65 34.24 10.06
CA PRO A 656 24.62 33.47 9.27
C PRO A 656 25.60 32.70 10.15
N PRO A 657 25.94 31.45 9.82
CA PRO A 657 26.90 30.67 10.61
C PRO A 657 28.30 31.29 10.51
N VAL A 658 28.94 31.48 11.66
CA VAL A 658 30.34 31.90 11.77
C VAL A 658 31.27 30.70 11.65
N GLN A 659 30.86 29.57 12.22
CA GLN A 659 31.59 28.31 12.16
C GLN A 659 30.64 27.12 12.03
N VAL A 660 30.98 26.19 11.15
CA VAL A 660 30.33 24.86 11.08
C VAL A 660 31.42 23.80 11.19
N LEU A 661 31.27 22.89 12.15
CA LEU A 661 32.15 21.75 12.36
C LEU A 661 31.38 20.45 12.15
N VAL A 662 31.95 19.55 11.36
CA VAL A 662 31.47 18.18 11.14
C VAL A 662 32.56 17.21 11.60
N ASN A 663 32.30 16.44 12.65
CA ASN A 663 33.31 15.62 13.35
C ASN A 663 34.58 16.42 13.75
N GLY A 664 34.42 17.70 14.09
CA GLY A 664 35.52 18.60 14.43
C GLY A 664 36.24 19.27 13.26
N GLU A 665 35.95 18.91 12.03
CA GLU A 665 36.50 19.53 10.83
C GLU A 665 35.59 20.66 10.30
N ALA A 666 36.19 21.77 9.86
CA ALA A 666 35.46 22.92 9.33
C ALA A 666 34.78 22.58 7.99
N LEU A 667 33.49 22.88 7.90
CA LEU A 667 32.70 22.73 6.68
C LEU A 667 32.17 24.10 6.21
N GLN A 668 32.22 24.36 4.90
CA GLN A 668 31.55 25.52 4.31
C GLN A 668 30.03 25.27 4.27
N ALA A 669 29.25 26.21 4.74
CA ALA A 669 27.79 26.15 4.81
C ALA A 669 27.19 27.35 4.05
N PRO A 670 26.80 27.22 2.78
CA PRO A 670 26.10 28.26 2.05
C PRO A 670 24.89 28.79 2.82
N TRP A 671 24.79 30.10 2.95
CA TRP A 671 23.74 30.80 3.70
C TRP A 671 22.75 31.46 2.73
N ASP A 672 21.46 31.30 3.00
CA ASP A 672 20.38 32.00 2.34
C ASP A 672 19.78 33.04 3.31
N GLU A 673 20.05 34.32 3.02
CA GLU A 673 19.61 35.44 3.86
C GLU A 673 18.09 35.60 3.87
N ALA A 674 17.41 35.30 2.76
CA ALA A 674 15.96 35.47 2.63
C ALA A 674 15.18 34.47 3.49
N SER A 675 15.61 33.22 3.51
CA SER A 675 14.98 32.15 4.29
C SER A 675 15.59 31.92 5.66
N LYS A 676 16.71 32.58 5.97
CA LYS A 676 17.49 32.36 7.20
C LYS A 676 17.92 30.90 7.36
N THR A 677 18.34 30.27 6.28
CA THR A 677 18.77 28.87 6.31
C THR A 677 20.19 28.69 5.79
N CYS A 678 20.89 27.67 6.30
CA CYS A 678 22.12 27.18 5.71
C CYS A 678 21.95 25.78 5.16
N PHE A 679 22.79 25.41 4.19
CA PHE A 679 22.83 24.09 3.57
C PHE A 679 24.16 23.40 3.91
N LEU A 680 24.07 22.12 4.31
CA LEU A 680 25.22 21.28 4.61
C LEU A 680 25.21 20.04 3.74
N ARG A 681 26.40 19.60 3.29
CA ARG A 681 26.59 18.32 2.58
C ARG A 681 27.86 17.63 3.08
N PHE A 682 27.73 16.40 3.57
CA PHE A 682 28.85 15.60 4.10
C PHE A 682 28.50 14.09 4.05
N PRO A 683 29.49 13.17 4.17
CA PRO A 683 29.22 11.75 4.17
C PRO A 683 28.40 11.32 5.40
N ASN A 684 27.44 10.38 5.19
CA ASN A 684 26.71 9.74 6.26
C ASN A 684 27.55 8.70 7.01
N SER A 685 27.19 8.44 8.25
CA SER A 685 27.72 7.34 9.05
C SER A 685 26.62 6.71 9.90
N PRO A 686 26.51 5.37 9.98
CA PRO A 686 25.59 4.70 10.90
C PRO A 686 25.99 4.83 12.36
N ASP A 687 27.27 5.06 12.65
CA ASP A 687 27.78 5.26 14.02
C ASP A 687 27.55 6.69 14.52
N GLY A 688 27.26 7.61 13.62
CA GLY A 688 26.95 9.01 13.91
C GLY A 688 27.99 9.99 13.37
N VAL A 689 27.51 11.18 13.00
CA VAL A 689 28.30 12.36 12.60
C VAL A 689 27.93 13.50 13.54
N ASP A 690 28.92 14.03 14.25
CA ASP A 690 28.74 15.17 15.18
C ASP A 690 28.77 16.48 14.36
N VAL A 691 27.70 17.27 14.47
CA VAL A 691 27.55 18.55 13.78
C VAL A 691 27.41 19.67 14.82
N LYS A 692 28.24 20.71 14.70
CA LYS A 692 28.20 21.90 15.56
C LYS A 692 28.17 23.14 14.69
N ILE A 693 27.25 24.04 14.94
CA ILE A 693 27.04 25.28 14.20
C ILE A 693 27.03 26.43 15.18
N GLU A 694 27.89 27.43 14.95
CA GLU A 694 27.94 28.66 15.72
C GLU A 694 27.63 29.88 14.85
N TRP A 695 26.87 30.87 15.39
CA TRP A 695 26.50 32.12 14.72
C TRP A 695 26.67 33.34 15.63
#